data_bdd619b22bd2f569b9a41f8b9c5f80df
#
_entry.id   bdd619b22bd2f569b9a41f8b9c5f80df
#
_cell.length_a   1.000
_cell.length_b   1.000
_cell.length_c   1.000
_cell.angle_alpha   90.00
_cell.angle_beta   90.00
_cell.angle_gamma   90.00
#
_symmetry.space_group_name_H-M   'P 1'
#
loop_
_entity.id
_entity.type
_entity.pdbx_description
1 polymer ?
#
loop_
_entity_poly.entity_id
_entity_poly.type
_entity_poly.pdbx_seq_one_letter_code
_entity_poly.pdbx_strand_id
1 'polypeptide(L)'
;MYGYEWTNQNGIYRLSINSKIEKEIRPVFKEELDYFGFNKHWTYPDTDAPLLWAEGIRRYVLNGECVAEAVGGGFYTKPTIKYNRENIVLEAIDVEALWAENERLMLGLEKTSMDFIRRTYEEYSEKGMTFAVAFSGGKDSLVLLDLVSRALSPDKFFVVFSNTGMELSTTYRSVELAREHWPSLRFYEAKSHLNPEDSWEEFGPPGRRMRWCCAVHKSVPTIILLREITGDYNIKVVVFEGVRAEESAARASREEISVGAKNINQINCSPIFKWSTAELFIYLLHKDILFNDAYRKGLFRVGCIVCPMSSSWWDGIVNDLYPDEMRGLLSKVEKYAAATKPQSEVTKFIEQGGWKARMGGRGLPNGGNRVVEKIADDRVSFSFVTQSQKWLDVCSILGPVVYKDGDVYTQIINKQEFQFCISGASENIVTYWSYSKMDRFVLSHLRGIANKTAYCFGCKACEVQCPYSAFTITENGKIYIREDKCVHCCNCIEFTHGKGCLASKSLSITGGENGMDLKGMNRYQHFGLRRPWLEHFFEYKENCFTMGQLGTRQYDSLKVWLKEAGLLTASGKGAKSGVPTPLFEKIEPLGAGNPMTWAVIWINLAYNSIIAKWYMLNVPAGEVYDKNELVFQLGDDYSQSTRDNAITALLETFRHSPIGSVLKQGIPIASGNSYKFSKQGWNTPDAVAILYALYMWAEATGRYTFTLSQMDVARGNADAKGVDPVAIFGINPDRFKDILQDISLQFDKYVRTTFVADLDNVMLFPEISSLDVLDLITK
;
A
#
# COMPACT_ATOMS: atom_id res chain seq x y z
N MET A 1 -10.37 -15.15 -17.37
CA MET A 1 -9.14 -14.89 -18.16
C MET A 1 -8.83 -16.15 -18.95
N TYR A 2 -8.49 -15.97 -20.21
CA TYR A 2 -8.04 -17.05 -21.06
C TYR A 2 -6.50 -17.11 -21.02
N GLY A 3 -5.94 -18.32 -21.06
CA GLY A 3 -4.56 -18.51 -21.40
C GLY A 3 -4.37 -18.50 -22.92
N TYR A 4 -3.19 -18.82 -23.41
CA TYR A 4 -2.93 -18.91 -24.85
C TYR A 4 -2.11 -20.15 -25.18
N GLU A 5 -2.27 -20.63 -26.40
CA GLU A 5 -1.55 -21.77 -26.97
C GLU A 5 -1.05 -21.38 -28.36
N TRP A 6 0.24 -21.68 -28.61
CA TRP A 6 0.82 -21.40 -29.92
C TRP A 6 0.24 -22.28 -31.01
N THR A 7 -0.03 -21.70 -32.16
CA THR A 7 -0.43 -22.45 -33.36
C THR A 7 0.81 -22.81 -34.20
N ASN A 8 0.61 -23.50 -35.33
CA ASN A 8 1.67 -23.78 -36.28
C ASN A 8 1.97 -22.62 -37.24
N GLN A 9 1.24 -21.50 -37.12
CA GLN A 9 1.44 -20.30 -37.94
C GLN A 9 2.38 -19.32 -37.23
N ASN A 10 3.19 -18.61 -38.00
CA ASN A 10 4.20 -17.70 -37.48
C ASN A 10 3.58 -16.59 -36.60
N GLY A 11 3.95 -16.55 -35.32
CA GLY A 11 3.52 -15.54 -34.37
C GLY A 11 2.04 -15.60 -33.97
N ILE A 12 1.29 -16.61 -34.40
CA ILE A 12 -0.13 -16.75 -34.10
C ILE A 12 -0.34 -17.64 -32.88
N TYR A 13 -1.14 -17.19 -31.94
CA TYR A 13 -1.60 -18.00 -30.81
C TYR A 13 -3.13 -17.99 -30.71
N ARG A 14 -3.67 -19.04 -30.10
CA ARG A 14 -5.09 -19.21 -29.80
C ARG A 14 -5.32 -19.01 -28.31
N LEU A 15 -6.34 -18.21 -27.98
CA LEU A 15 -6.81 -18.08 -26.60
C LEU A 15 -7.52 -19.38 -26.16
N SER A 16 -7.20 -19.88 -24.97
CA SER A 16 -7.72 -21.15 -24.45
C SER A 16 -8.10 -21.06 -22.98
N ILE A 17 -9.24 -21.67 -22.61
CA ILE A 17 -9.70 -21.79 -21.22
C ILE A 17 -8.83 -22.82 -20.46
N ASN A 18 -8.28 -23.79 -21.18
CA ASN A 18 -7.57 -24.92 -20.60
C ASN A 18 -6.09 -24.65 -20.36
N SER A 19 -5.54 -23.60 -20.94
CA SER A 19 -4.13 -23.24 -20.73
C SER A 19 -3.98 -22.39 -19.48
N LYS A 20 -2.93 -22.67 -18.69
CA LYS A 20 -2.55 -21.83 -17.54
C LYS A 20 -1.80 -20.60 -18.06
N ILE A 21 -2.24 -19.42 -17.64
CA ILE A 21 -1.46 -18.21 -17.86
C ILE A 21 -0.28 -18.26 -16.90
N GLU A 22 0.88 -18.61 -17.41
CA GLU A 22 2.11 -18.56 -16.61
C GLU A 22 2.77 -17.19 -16.65
N LYS A 23 2.63 -16.46 -17.78
CA LYS A 23 3.24 -15.13 -17.98
C LYS A 23 2.38 -14.30 -18.93
N GLU A 24 2.29 -12.99 -18.64
CA GLU A 24 1.70 -12.03 -19.57
C GLU A 24 2.46 -12.01 -20.89
N ILE A 25 1.76 -11.98 -22.02
CA ILE A 25 2.36 -11.88 -23.35
C ILE A 25 2.19 -10.47 -23.90
N ARG A 26 3.21 -9.93 -24.55
CA ARG A 26 3.17 -8.62 -25.21
C ARG A 26 3.81 -8.68 -26.61
N PRO A 27 3.36 -7.83 -27.55
CA PRO A 27 4.01 -7.69 -28.85
C PRO A 27 5.40 -7.05 -28.69
N VAL A 28 6.31 -7.42 -29.58
CA VAL A 28 7.63 -6.83 -29.73
C VAL A 28 7.73 -6.24 -31.13
N PHE A 29 8.11 -4.96 -31.18
CA PHE A 29 8.21 -4.17 -32.41
C PHE A 29 9.67 -3.92 -32.78
N LYS A 30 9.86 -3.42 -34.00
CA LYS A 30 11.16 -3.10 -34.55
C LYS A 30 11.95 -2.15 -33.63
N GLU A 31 11.30 -1.14 -33.07
CA GLU A 31 11.94 -0.13 -32.24
C GLU A 31 12.58 -0.73 -30.99
N GLU A 32 11.94 -1.72 -30.37
CA GLU A 32 12.51 -2.46 -29.23
C GLU A 32 13.70 -3.31 -29.67
N LEU A 33 13.58 -4.02 -30.80
CA LEU A 33 14.65 -4.84 -31.34
C LEU A 33 15.88 -4.02 -31.69
N ASP A 34 15.68 -2.85 -32.33
CA ASP A 34 16.76 -1.92 -32.66
C ASP A 34 17.43 -1.36 -31.40
N TYR A 35 16.62 -0.97 -30.40
CA TYR A 35 17.12 -0.45 -29.13
C TYR A 35 18.02 -1.43 -28.38
N PHE A 36 17.69 -2.71 -28.38
CA PHE A 36 18.49 -3.75 -27.74
C PHE A 36 19.57 -4.35 -28.66
N GLY A 37 19.67 -3.90 -29.91
CA GLY A 37 20.74 -4.31 -30.85
C GLY A 37 20.52 -5.69 -31.49
N PHE A 38 19.28 -6.18 -31.58
CA PHE A 38 18.96 -7.42 -32.26
C PHE A 38 19.27 -7.39 -33.76
N ASN A 39 19.25 -6.21 -34.38
CA ASN A 39 19.62 -6.00 -35.78
C ASN A 39 21.06 -6.42 -36.14
N LYS A 40 21.92 -6.66 -35.16
CA LYS A 40 23.27 -7.20 -35.35
C LYS A 40 23.30 -8.72 -35.48
N HIS A 41 22.25 -9.39 -35.05
CA HIS A 41 22.14 -10.84 -34.95
C HIS A 41 20.98 -11.41 -35.77
N TRP A 42 19.93 -10.64 -35.97
CA TRP A 42 18.70 -11.04 -36.66
C TRP A 42 18.37 -10.10 -37.81
N THR A 43 17.61 -10.61 -38.78
CA THR A 43 17.10 -9.84 -39.94
C THR A 43 15.59 -9.71 -39.79
N TYR A 44 15.05 -8.50 -39.96
CA TYR A 44 13.61 -8.24 -39.91
C TYR A 44 13.22 -7.06 -40.76
N PRO A 45 11.97 -6.99 -41.27
CA PRO A 45 11.48 -5.92 -42.11
C PRO A 45 11.29 -4.61 -41.35
N ASP A 46 11.27 -3.50 -42.07
CA ASP A 46 10.80 -2.21 -41.58
C ASP A 46 9.26 -2.20 -41.62
N THR A 47 8.60 -2.31 -40.47
CA THR A 47 7.15 -2.47 -40.37
C THR A 47 6.62 -1.94 -39.02
N ASP A 48 5.39 -1.47 -39.02
CA ASP A 48 4.65 -1.09 -37.83
C ASP A 48 3.98 -2.28 -37.13
N ALA A 49 3.91 -3.43 -37.79
CA ALA A 49 3.35 -4.64 -37.20
C ALA A 49 4.33 -5.27 -36.19
N PRO A 50 3.83 -6.02 -35.20
CA PRO A 50 4.69 -6.82 -34.33
C PRO A 50 5.53 -7.82 -35.12
N LEU A 51 6.75 -8.09 -34.66
CA LEU A 51 7.69 -9.04 -35.30
C LEU A 51 7.79 -10.37 -34.51
N LEU A 52 7.58 -10.31 -33.21
CA LEU A 52 7.49 -11.49 -32.32
C LEU A 52 6.81 -11.08 -31.02
N TRP A 53 6.80 -12.01 -30.07
CA TRP A 53 6.18 -11.79 -28.77
C TRP A 53 7.22 -11.86 -27.65
N ALA A 54 6.93 -11.22 -26.51
CA ALA A 54 7.66 -11.45 -25.27
C ALA A 54 6.72 -11.99 -24.20
N GLU A 55 7.11 -13.07 -23.53
CA GLU A 55 6.47 -13.61 -22.35
C GLU A 55 7.03 -12.92 -21.10
N GLY A 56 6.15 -12.24 -20.38
CA GLY A 56 6.56 -11.30 -19.35
C GLY A 56 7.35 -10.14 -19.97
N ILE A 57 8.37 -9.67 -19.24
CA ILE A 57 9.11 -8.49 -19.65
C ILE A 57 10.34 -8.82 -20.52
N ARG A 58 10.96 -9.99 -20.32
CA ARG A 58 12.35 -10.27 -20.71
C ARG A 58 12.55 -11.47 -21.64
N ARG A 59 11.55 -12.32 -21.84
CA ARG A 59 11.68 -13.53 -22.68
C ARG A 59 11.08 -13.28 -24.05
N TYR A 60 11.90 -13.28 -25.07
CA TYR A 60 11.49 -13.13 -26.47
C TYR A 60 11.15 -14.50 -27.05
N VAL A 61 9.94 -14.66 -27.56
CA VAL A 61 9.37 -15.95 -27.95
C VAL A 61 8.91 -15.90 -29.41
N LEU A 62 9.33 -16.87 -30.16
CA LEU A 62 8.86 -17.12 -31.53
C LEU A 62 8.23 -18.52 -31.58
N ASN A 63 6.93 -18.57 -31.90
CA ASN A 63 6.15 -19.83 -32.01
C ASN A 63 6.28 -20.77 -30.78
N GLY A 64 6.28 -20.20 -29.58
CA GLY A 64 6.40 -20.95 -28.32
C GLY A 64 7.83 -21.23 -27.86
N GLU A 65 8.83 -21.00 -28.72
CA GLU A 65 10.24 -21.19 -28.37
C GLU A 65 10.85 -19.88 -27.86
N CYS A 66 11.53 -19.91 -26.71
CA CYS A 66 12.29 -18.77 -26.21
C CYS A 66 13.58 -18.61 -27.03
N VAL A 67 13.62 -17.62 -27.91
CA VAL A 67 14.72 -17.36 -28.85
C VAL A 67 15.79 -16.41 -28.30
N ALA A 68 15.42 -15.57 -27.34
CA ALA A 68 16.36 -14.70 -26.62
C ALA A 68 15.80 -14.30 -25.25
N GLU A 69 16.68 -13.88 -24.36
CA GLU A 69 16.32 -13.40 -23.02
C GLU A 69 17.19 -12.20 -22.62
N ALA A 70 16.55 -11.15 -22.09
CA ALA A 70 17.24 -10.00 -21.54
C ALA A 70 17.66 -10.27 -20.08
N VAL A 71 18.95 -10.19 -19.77
CA VAL A 71 19.52 -10.49 -18.47
C VAL A 71 20.15 -9.24 -17.83
N GLY A 72 19.99 -9.07 -16.53
CA GLY A 72 20.52 -7.91 -15.81
C GLY A 72 19.75 -6.62 -16.14
N GLY A 73 20.47 -5.52 -16.22
CA GLY A 73 19.90 -4.18 -16.39
C GLY A 73 19.35 -3.59 -15.10
N GLY A 74 19.47 -2.28 -14.97
CA GLY A 74 19.04 -1.49 -13.85
C GLY A 74 18.92 -0.04 -14.24
N PHE A 75 18.93 0.85 -13.28
CA PHE A 75 18.68 2.27 -13.49
C PHE A 75 19.72 2.92 -14.43
N TYR A 76 20.99 2.53 -14.30
CA TYR A 76 22.12 3.09 -15.07
C TYR A 76 22.78 2.09 -16.01
N THR A 77 22.27 0.87 -16.09
CA THR A 77 22.88 -0.21 -16.87
C THR A 77 21.86 -0.85 -17.80
N LYS A 78 22.20 -0.97 -19.09
CA LYS A 78 21.39 -1.73 -20.05
C LYS A 78 21.42 -3.21 -19.75
N PRO A 79 20.31 -3.95 -19.96
CA PRO A 79 20.33 -5.39 -19.93
C PRO A 79 21.15 -5.95 -21.09
N THR A 80 21.74 -7.11 -20.87
CA THR A 80 22.44 -7.88 -21.92
C THR A 80 21.47 -8.88 -22.54
N ILE A 81 21.42 -8.97 -23.86
CA ILE A 81 20.62 -9.96 -24.55
C ILE A 81 21.42 -11.27 -24.67
N LYS A 82 20.85 -12.34 -24.15
CA LYS A 82 21.33 -13.69 -24.33
C LYS A 82 20.53 -14.34 -25.44
N TYR A 83 21.19 -14.66 -26.55
CA TYR A 83 20.58 -15.33 -27.70
C TYR A 83 20.58 -16.83 -27.50
N ASN A 84 19.40 -17.46 -27.64
CA ASN A 84 19.26 -18.90 -27.68
C ASN A 84 19.30 -19.41 -29.14
N ARG A 85 18.99 -18.51 -30.10
CA ARG A 85 19.09 -18.73 -31.56
C ARG A 85 19.70 -17.51 -32.23
N GLU A 86 20.64 -17.76 -33.12
CA GLU A 86 21.29 -16.75 -33.96
C GLU A 86 20.72 -16.76 -35.38
N ASN A 87 20.93 -15.68 -36.12
CA ASN A 87 20.58 -15.54 -37.53
C ASN A 87 19.09 -15.80 -37.84
N ILE A 88 18.20 -15.39 -36.96
CA ILE A 88 16.76 -15.49 -37.19
C ILE A 88 16.35 -14.46 -38.23
N VAL A 89 15.49 -14.87 -39.17
CA VAL A 89 14.75 -13.98 -40.06
C VAL A 89 13.34 -13.90 -39.53
N LEU A 90 12.95 -12.69 -39.10
CA LEU A 90 11.60 -12.42 -38.61
C LEU A 90 10.76 -11.86 -39.74
N GLU A 91 9.48 -12.18 -39.72
CA GLU A 91 8.45 -11.63 -40.58
C GLU A 91 7.42 -10.89 -39.74
N ALA A 92 6.72 -9.94 -40.35
CA ALA A 92 5.61 -9.25 -39.69
C ALA A 92 4.52 -10.26 -39.30
N ILE A 93 4.02 -10.16 -38.06
CA ILE A 93 2.91 -10.98 -37.61
C ILE A 93 1.64 -10.52 -38.34
N ASP A 94 0.92 -11.46 -38.93
CA ASP A 94 -0.38 -11.23 -39.56
C ASP A 94 -1.45 -11.00 -38.47
N VAL A 95 -1.80 -9.74 -38.24
CA VAL A 95 -2.76 -9.32 -37.21
C VAL A 95 -4.16 -9.81 -37.55
N GLU A 96 -4.52 -9.87 -38.84
CA GLU A 96 -5.85 -10.35 -39.26
C GLU A 96 -5.98 -11.86 -39.08
N ALA A 97 -4.91 -12.63 -39.35
CA ALA A 97 -4.87 -14.04 -39.04
C ALA A 97 -4.93 -14.32 -37.53
N LEU A 98 -4.24 -13.50 -36.73
CA LEU A 98 -4.31 -13.58 -35.26
C LEU A 98 -5.73 -13.29 -34.73
N TRP A 99 -6.41 -12.27 -35.29
CA TRP A 99 -7.79 -11.98 -34.95
C TRP A 99 -8.72 -13.14 -35.37
N ALA A 100 -8.64 -13.59 -36.61
CA ALA A 100 -9.49 -14.66 -37.14
C ALA A 100 -9.40 -15.95 -36.29
N GLU A 101 -8.22 -16.30 -35.81
CA GLU A 101 -8.00 -17.44 -34.90
C GLU A 101 -8.74 -17.28 -33.56
N ASN A 102 -8.95 -16.02 -33.10
CA ASN A 102 -9.50 -15.71 -31.79
C ASN A 102 -10.88 -14.99 -31.86
N GLU A 103 -11.42 -14.73 -33.03
CA GLU A 103 -12.57 -13.85 -33.28
C GLU A 103 -13.75 -14.15 -32.36
N ARG A 104 -14.14 -15.43 -32.28
CA ARG A 104 -15.29 -15.85 -31.47
C ARG A 104 -15.15 -15.47 -29.99
N LEU A 105 -13.96 -15.68 -29.43
CA LEU A 105 -13.70 -15.37 -28.02
C LEU A 105 -13.62 -13.86 -27.81
N MET A 106 -12.96 -13.14 -28.71
CA MET A 106 -12.82 -11.70 -28.65
C MET A 106 -14.18 -10.98 -28.75
N LEU A 107 -15.04 -11.38 -29.67
CA LEU A 107 -16.42 -10.86 -29.77
C LEU A 107 -17.24 -11.17 -28.51
N GLY A 108 -17.04 -12.35 -27.92
CA GLY A 108 -17.65 -12.72 -26.65
C GLY A 108 -17.22 -11.82 -25.48
N LEU A 109 -15.95 -11.50 -25.39
CA LEU A 109 -15.38 -10.58 -24.40
C LEU A 109 -15.87 -9.15 -24.59
N GLU A 110 -15.85 -8.64 -25.83
CA GLU A 110 -16.41 -7.32 -26.18
C GLU A 110 -17.88 -7.22 -25.73
N LYS A 111 -18.70 -8.20 -26.12
CA LYS A 111 -20.11 -8.23 -25.76
C LYS A 111 -20.30 -8.23 -24.24
N THR A 112 -19.57 -9.07 -23.51
CA THR A 112 -19.69 -9.17 -22.06
C THR A 112 -19.34 -7.85 -21.38
N SER A 113 -18.27 -7.19 -21.82
CA SER A 113 -17.85 -5.89 -21.28
C SER A 113 -18.85 -4.77 -21.62
N MET A 114 -19.36 -4.73 -22.85
CA MET A 114 -20.38 -3.74 -23.24
C MET A 114 -21.71 -3.96 -22.50
N ASP A 115 -22.12 -5.20 -22.30
CA ASP A 115 -23.35 -5.53 -21.54
C ASP A 115 -23.17 -5.16 -20.04
N PHE A 116 -21.97 -5.33 -19.48
CA PHE A 116 -21.64 -4.85 -18.14
C PHE A 116 -21.76 -3.32 -18.06
N ILE A 117 -21.19 -2.59 -19.02
CA ILE A 117 -21.24 -1.13 -19.08
C ILE A 117 -22.69 -0.64 -19.16
N ARG A 118 -23.51 -1.22 -20.05
CA ARG A 118 -24.93 -0.85 -20.22
C ARG A 118 -25.75 -1.08 -18.96
N ARG A 119 -25.64 -2.27 -18.36
CA ARG A 119 -26.33 -2.61 -17.11
C ARG A 119 -25.92 -1.67 -15.96
N THR A 120 -24.63 -1.39 -15.86
CA THR A 120 -24.13 -0.43 -14.85
C THR A 120 -24.70 0.97 -15.10
N TYR A 121 -24.76 1.40 -16.36
CA TYR A 121 -25.35 2.69 -16.69
C TYR A 121 -26.85 2.72 -16.35
N GLU A 122 -27.62 1.72 -16.73
CA GLU A 122 -29.05 1.62 -16.43
C GLU A 122 -29.31 1.66 -14.93
N GLU A 123 -28.61 0.83 -14.16
CA GLU A 123 -28.78 0.74 -12.70
C GLU A 123 -28.48 2.05 -11.98
N TYR A 124 -27.37 2.72 -12.33
CA TYR A 124 -26.92 3.87 -11.56
C TYR A 124 -27.41 5.23 -12.11
N SER A 125 -27.85 5.30 -13.36
CA SER A 125 -28.48 6.49 -13.91
C SER A 125 -29.83 6.77 -13.24
N GLU A 126 -30.61 5.73 -12.91
CA GLU A 126 -31.83 5.84 -12.14
C GLU A 126 -31.61 6.39 -10.71
N LYS A 127 -30.41 6.17 -10.15
CA LYS A 127 -29.97 6.70 -8.85
C LYS A 127 -29.41 8.13 -8.93
N GLY A 128 -29.49 8.76 -10.12
CA GLY A 128 -29.00 10.12 -10.37
C GLY A 128 -27.46 10.25 -10.32
N MET A 129 -26.73 9.18 -10.63
CA MET A 129 -25.27 9.20 -10.67
C MET A 129 -24.75 9.70 -12.02
N THR A 130 -23.63 10.39 -11.98
CA THR A 130 -22.87 10.84 -13.15
C THR A 130 -21.85 9.76 -13.56
N PHE A 131 -21.49 9.68 -14.85
CA PHE A 131 -20.57 8.64 -15.34
C PHE A 131 -19.29 9.25 -15.91
N ALA A 132 -18.15 8.66 -15.56
CA ALA A 132 -16.84 9.06 -16.03
C ALA A 132 -16.02 7.84 -16.46
N VAL A 133 -15.12 8.03 -17.43
CA VAL A 133 -14.08 7.07 -17.80
C VAL A 133 -12.74 7.61 -17.29
N ALA A 134 -12.04 6.83 -16.46
CA ALA A 134 -10.69 7.15 -16.05
C ALA A 134 -9.71 6.80 -17.18
N PHE A 135 -9.11 7.80 -17.78
CA PHE A 135 -8.20 7.65 -18.90
C PHE A 135 -6.76 7.97 -18.47
N SER A 136 -5.81 7.13 -18.85
CA SER A 136 -4.39 7.29 -18.48
C SER A 136 -3.45 7.31 -19.68
N GLY A 137 -3.96 7.23 -20.91
CA GLY A 137 -3.13 7.11 -22.13
C GLY A 137 -2.44 5.75 -22.27
N GLY A 138 -2.73 4.79 -21.42
CA GLY A 138 -2.22 3.42 -21.49
C GLY A 138 -3.17 2.47 -22.20
N LYS A 139 -2.67 1.30 -22.63
CA LYS A 139 -3.39 0.27 -23.38
C LYS A 139 -4.74 -0.13 -22.78
N ASP A 140 -4.76 -0.30 -21.46
CA ASP A 140 -5.97 -0.75 -20.72
C ASP A 140 -7.08 0.32 -20.78
N SER A 141 -6.71 1.60 -20.63
CA SER A 141 -7.65 2.71 -20.68
C SER A 141 -8.11 3.02 -22.12
N LEU A 142 -7.32 2.69 -23.14
CA LEU A 142 -7.72 2.81 -24.55
C LEU A 142 -8.79 1.78 -24.91
N VAL A 143 -8.57 0.50 -24.57
CA VAL A 143 -9.59 -0.56 -24.77
C VAL A 143 -10.88 -0.23 -24.03
N LEU A 144 -10.74 0.20 -22.75
CA LEU A 144 -11.90 0.62 -21.98
C LEU A 144 -12.69 1.76 -22.64
N LEU A 145 -11.98 2.80 -23.09
CA LEU A 145 -12.60 3.97 -23.71
C LEU A 145 -13.33 3.62 -24.99
N ASP A 146 -12.75 2.76 -25.84
CA ASP A 146 -13.42 2.26 -27.03
C ASP A 146 -14.70 1.49 -26.70
N LEU A 147 -14.63 0.54 -25.75
CA LEU A 147 -15.80 -0.24 -25.34
C LEU A 147 -16.91 0.64 -24.73
N VAL A 148 -16.58 1.64 -23.92
CA VAL A 148 -17.56 2.57 -23.35
C VAL A 148 -18.17 3.45 -24.43
N SER A 149 -17.37 3.97 -25.38
CA SER A 149 -17.85 4.81 -26.49
C SER A 149 -18.79 4.07 -27.45
N ARG A 150 -18.64 2.76 -27.55
CA ARG A 150 -19.52 1.87 -28.34
C ARG A 150 -20.75 1.39 -27.56
N ALA A 151 -20.66 1.36 -26.24
CA ALA A 151 -21.76 0.93 -25.38
C ALA A 151 -22.72 2.06 -25.04
N LEU A 152 -22.24 3.29 -24.88
CA LEU A 152 -22.99 4.47 -24.43
C LEU A 152 -22.81 5.63 -25.41
N SER A 153 -23.83 6.47 -25.56
CA SER A 153 -23.72 7.70 -26.35
C SER A 153 -22.84 8.75 -25.66
N PRO A 154 -22.16 9.64 -26.44
CA PRO A 154 -21.16 10.59 -25.92
C PRO A 154 -21.68 11.57 -24.86
N ASP A 155 -22.99 11.82 -24.80
CA ASP A 155 -23.64 12.70 -23.83
C ASP A 155 -23.81 12.04 -22.45
N LYS A 156 -23.67 10.73 -22.35
CA LYS A 156 -23.92 9.94 -21.13
C LYS A 156 -22.74 9.87 -20.18
N PHE A 157 -21.54 10.16 -20.64
CA PHE A 157 -20.33 10.11 -19.85
C PHE A 157 -19.33 11.17 -20.26
N PHE A 158 -18.27 11.32 -19.47
CA PHE A 158 -17.12 12.14 -19.83
C PHE A 158 -15.82 11.40 -19.50
N VAL A 159 -14.73 11.83 -20.12
CA VAL A 159 -13.42 11.22 -19.96
C VAL A 159 -12.55 12.10 -19.06
N VAL A 160 -11.92 11.51 -18.05
CA VAL A 160 -11.02 12.23 -17.13
C VAL A 160 -9.59 11.70 -17.29
N PHE A 161 -8.72 12.56 -17.78
CA PHE A 161 -7.28 12.34 -17.75
C PHE A 161 -6.71 12.97 -16.46
N SER A 162 -6.13 12.14 -15.59
CA SER A 162 -5.45 12.63 -14.39
C SER A 162 -4.01 12.97 -14.74
N ASN A 163 -3.76 14.21 -15.14
CA ASN A 163 -2.43 14.73 -15.47
C ASN A 163 -1.65 15.00 -14.19
N THR A 164 -0.67 14.16 -13.89
CA THR A 164 0.20 14.34 -12.71
C THR A 164 1.33 15.34 -12.97
N GLY A 165 1.58 15.71 -14.23
CA GLY A 165 2.73 16.50 -14.66
C GLY A 165 4.04 15.71 -14.66
N MET A 166 3.95 14.39 -14.50
CA MET A 166 5.11 13.47 -14.42
C MET A 166 5.00 12.31 -15.43
N GLU A 167 4.12 12.38 -16.39
CA GLU A 167 3.99 11.39 -17.47
C GLU A 167 5.07 11.59 -18.52
N LEU A 168 5.37 10.51 -19.28
CA LEU A 168 6.19 10.58 -20.48
C LEU A 168 5.50 11.43 -21.56
N SER A 169 6.29 12.11 -22.39
CA SER A 169 5.80 12.85 -23.57
C SER A 169 4.92 11.99 -24.49
N THR A 170 5.27 10.70 -24.63
CA THR A 170 4.46 9.72 -25.37
C THR A 170 3.07 9.50 -24.78
N THR A 171 2.90 9.69 -23.47
CA THR A 171 1.59 9.61 -22.83
C THR A 171 0.72 10.81 -23.18
N TYR A 172 1.28 12.01 -23.16
CA TYR A 172 0.57 13.21 -23.61
C TYR A 172 0.15 13.08 -25.07
N ARG A 173 1.06 12.59 -25.93
CA ARG A 173 0.72 12.32 -27.34
C ARG A 173 -0.40 11.30 -27.48
N SER A 174 -0.41 10.23 -26.68
CA SER A 174 -1.51 9.24 -26.66
C SER A 174 -2.85 9.86 -26.25
N VAL A 175 -2.86 10.82 -25.32
CA VAL A 175 -4.07 11.55 -24.92
C VAL A 175 -4.58 12.43 -26.07
N GLU A 176 -3.68 13.12 -26.80
CA GLU A 176 -4.06 13.92 -27.98
C GLU A 176 -4.62 13.04 -29.08
N LEU A 177 -3.97 11.94 -29.42
CA LEU A 177 -4.46 10.97 -30.40
C LEU A 177 -5.85 10.41 -30.02
N ALA A 178 -6.08 10.15 -28.74
CA ALA A 178 -7.40 9.73 -28.27
C ALA A 178 -8.46 10.83 -28.46
N ARG A 179 -8.14 12.09 -28.23
CA ARG A 179 -9.05 13.22 -28.50
C ARG A 179 -9.34 13.37 -29.99
N GLU A 180 -8.35 13.17 -30.82
CA GLU A 180 -8.50 13.17 -32.28
C GLU A 180 -9.37 12.02 -32.80
N HIS A 181 -9.19 10.82 -32.21
CA HIS A 181 -9.94 9.62 -32.58
C HIS A 181 -11.41 9.64 -32.13
N TRP A 182 -11.68 10.21 -30.92
CA TRP A 182 -13.05 10.36 -30.39
C TRP A 182 -13.45 11.82 -30.21
N PRO A 183 -13.60 12.60 -31.29
CA PRO A 183 -13.83 14.06 -31.23
C PRO A 183 -15.18 14.45 -30.60
N SER A 184 -16.12 13.53 -30.53
CA SER A 184 -17.44 13.76 -29.90
C SER A 184 -17.42 13.60 -28.38
N LEU A 185 -16.35 13.03 -27.78
CA LEU A 185 -16.27 12.81 -26.36
C LEU A 185 -15.77 14.05 -25.62
N ARG A 186 -16.28 14.26 -24.43
CA ARG A 186 -15.88 15.35 -23.52
C ARG A 186 -14.69 14.92 -22.70
N PHE A 187 -13.49 15.38 -23.04
CA PHE A 187 -12.26 15.14 -22.30
C PHE A 187 -12.00 16.27 -21.30
N TYR A 188 -11.84 15.91 -20.05
CA TYR A 188 -11.41 16.79 -18.98
C TYR A 188 -10.05 16.37 -18.45
N GLU A 189 -9.28 17.38 -17.99
CA GLU A 189 -7.95 17.17 -17.43
C GLU A 189 -7.93 17.58 -15.97
N ALA A 190 -7.63 16.62 -15.09
CA ALA A 190 -7.44 16.85 -13.66
C ALA A 190 -5.94 17.07 -13.37
N LYS A 191 -5.56 18.31 -13.03
CA LYS A 191 -4.19 18.71 -12.75
C LYS A 191 -4.06 19.36 -11.37
N SER A 192 -3.00 19.06 -10.63
CA SER A 192 -2.72 19.67 -9.34
C SER A 192 -2.37 21.16 -9.51
N HIS A 193 -2.75 21.97 -8.53
CA HIS A 193 -2.30 23.36 -8.41
C HIS A 193 -0.82 23.46 -8.03
N LEU A 194 -0.22 22.36 -7.55
CA LEU A 194 1.19 22.29 -7.19
C LEU A 194 2.02 21.78 -8.37
N ASN A 195 3.19 22.37 -8.55
CA ASN A 195 4.17 21.87 -9.50
C ASN A 195 4.79 20.56 -8.99
N PRO A 196 4.98 19.52 -9.82
CA PRO A 196 5.55 18.25 -9.39
C PRO A 196 6.97 18.37 -8.84
N GLU A 197 7.87 19.09 -9.49
CA GLU A 197 9.26 19.21 -9.02
C GLU A 197 9.35 19.96 -7.69
N ASP A 198 8.58 21.05 -7.52
CA ASP A 198 8.49 21.79 -6.26
C ASP A 198 7.94 20.89 -5.14
N SER A 199 6.92 20.09 -5.45
CA SER A 199 6.36 19.13 -4.51
C SER A 199 7.38 18.06 -4.10
N TRP A 200 8.20 17.59 -5.05
CA TRP A 200 9.28 16.63 -4.74
C TRP A 200 10.41 17.26 -3.93
N GLU A 201 10.69 18.55 -4.12
CA GLU A 201 11.63 19.27 -3.27
C GLU A 201 11.11 19.37 -1.82
N GLU A 202 9.82 19.66 -1.65
CA GLU A 202 9.22 19.81 -0.32
C GLU A 202 8.97 18.48 0.39
N PHE A 203 8.32 17.53 -0.29
CA PHE A 203 7.97 16.23 0.29
C PHE A 203 9.10 15.20 0.22
N GLY A 204 10.11 15.43 -0.59
CA GLY A 204 11.12 14.45 -0.97
C GLY A 204 10.59 13.34 -1.89
N PRO A 205 11.46 12.47 -2.44
CA PRO A 205 11.06 11.39 -3.32
C PRO A 205 9.97 10.51 -2.66
N PRO A 206 8.89 10.15 -3.39
CA PRO A 206 7.88 9.27 -2.84
C PRO A 206 8.45 7.86 -2.61
N GLY A 207 7.99 7.17 -1.57
CA GLY A 207 8.30 5.76 -1.34
C GLY A 207 7.11 4.85 -1.68
N ARG A 208 7.34 3.54 -1.79
CA ARG A 208 6.28 2.53 -2.04
C ARG A 208 5.15 2.62 -1.03
N ARG A 209 5.49 2.91 0.23
CA ARG A 209 4.53 3.07 1.34
C ARG A 209 4.08 4.51 1.55
N MET A 210 4.75 5.45 0.95
CA MET A 210 4.49 6.88 1.08
C MET A 210 4.29 7.52 -0.29
N ARG A 211 3.24 7.08 -0.96
CA ARG A 211 2.86 7.54 -2.30
C ARG A 211 2.08 8.86 -2.25
N TRP A 212 2.64 9.85 -1.54
CA TRP A 212 2.03 11.17 -1.42
C TRP A 212 1.75 11.80 -2.79
N CYS A 213 2.62 11.54 -3.80
CA CYS A 213 2.46 12.04 -5.16
C CYS A 213 1.15 11.58 -5.81
N CYS A 214 0.73 10.32 -5.60
CA CYS A 214 -0.56 9.83 -6.11
C CYS A 214 -1.74 10.56 -5.50
N ALA A 215 -1.67 10.95 -4.21
CA ALA A 215 -2.72 11.71 -3.57
C ALA A 215 -2.74 13.16 -4.09
N VAL A 216 -1.59 13.85 -4.07
CA VAL A 216 -1.44 15.28 -4.40
C VAL A 216 -1.66 15.57 -5.87
N HIS A 217 -1.12 14.73 -6.77
CA HIS A 217 -1.13 14.99 -8.21
C HIS A 217 -2.15 14.16 -9.00
N LYS A 218 -2.84 13.22 -8.36
CA LYS A 218 -3.85 12.40 -9.04
C LYS A 218 -5.19 12.44 -8.35
N SER A 219 -5.31 11.95 -7.10
CA SER A 219 -6.62 11.78 -6.47
C SER A 219 -7.25 13.10 -6.07
N VAL A 220 -6.50 14.02 -5.47
CA VAL A 220 -7.00 15.34 -5.05
C VAL A 220 -7.52 16.15 -6.24
N PRO A 221 -6.72 16.40 -7.32
CA PRO A 221 -7.22 17.17 -8.46
C PRO A 221 -8.37 16.48 -9.18
N THR A 222 -8.40 15.14 -9.25
CA THR A 222 -9.53 14.41 -9.83
C THR A 222 -10.82 14.66 -9.05
N ILE A 223 -10.80 14.62 -7.73
CA ILE A 223 -12.00 14.87 -6.92
C ILE A 223 -12.44 16.33 -7.04
N ILE A 224 -11.51 17.28 -7.05
CA ILE A 224 -11.83 18.71 -7.25
C ILE A 224 -12.52 18.90 -8.60
N LEU A 225 -11.95 18.39 -9.67
CA LEU A 225 -12.54 18.44 -11.01
C LEU A 225 -13.93 17.82 -11.07
N LEU A 226 -14.11 16.63 -10.47
CA LEU A 226 -15.40 15.96 -10.44
C LEU A 226 -16.46 16.81 -9.69
N ARG A 227 -16.08 17.48 -8.60
CA ARG A 227 -16.97 18.42 -7.89
C ARG A 227 -17.35 19.61 -8.76
N GLU A 228 -16.41 20.14 -9.52
CA GLU A 228 -16.67 21.26 -10.46
C GLU A 228 -17.63 20.84 -11.58
N ILE A 229 -17.41 19.67 -12.19
CA ILE A 229 -18.25 19.14 -13.28
C ILE A 229 -19.67 18.83 -12.79
N THR A 230 -19.80 18.22 -11.61
CA THR A 230 -21.10 17.78 -11.08
C THR A 230 -21.84 18.91 -10.34
N GLY A 231 -21.13 19.94 -9.89
CA GLY A 231 -21.68 20.98 -9.01
C GLY A 231 -22.02 20.46 -7.61
N ASP A 232 -21.63 19.23 -7.27
CA ASP A 232 -21.94 18.59 -6.00
C ASP A 232 -20.64 18.32 -5.20
N TYR A 233 -20.62 18.80 -3.96
CA TYR A 233 -19.50 18.51 -3.07
C TYR A 233 -19.41 17.02 -2.72
N ASN A 234 -20.54 16.37 -2.54
CA ASN A 234 -20.65 14.94 -2.27
C ASN A 234 -20.87 14.16 -3.57
N ILE A 235 -19.84 14.17 -4.40
CA ILE A 235 -19.86 13.59 -5.75
C ILE A 235 -20.54 12.23 -5.79
N LYS A 236 -21.56 12.11 -6.63
CA LYS A 236 -22.19 10.83 -6.97
C LYS A 236 -21.76 10.44 -8.38
N VAL A 237 -20.68 9.67 -8.48
CA VAL A 237 -20.10 9.30 -9.78
C VAL A 237 -19.79 7.81 -9.86
N VAL A 238 -20.12 7.21 -11.00
CA VAL A 238 -19.62 5.91 -11.44
C VAL A 238 -18.41 6.15 -12.33
N VAL A 239 -17.28 5.58 -11.97
CA VAL A 239 -16.02 5.67 -12.73
C VAL A 239 -15.72 4.32 -13.35
N PHE A 240 -15.76 4.24 -14.68
CA PHE A 240 -15.23 3.11 -15.41
C PHE A 240 -13.71 3.20 -15.42
N GLU A 241 -13.03 2.16 -14.95
CA GLU A 241 -11.57 2.10 -14.88
C GLU A 241 -10.99 0.83 -15.51
N GLY A 242 -9.83 0.96 -16.17
CA GLY A 242 -9.14 -0.14 -16.86
C GLY A 242 -8.32 -1.02 -15.91
N VAL A 243 -8.85 -1.37 -14.75
CA VAL A 243 -8.20 -2.27 -13.79
C VAL A 243 -8.45 -3.72 -14.21
N ARG A 244 -7.36 -4.53 -14.19
CA ARG A 244 -7.42 -5.95 -14.53
C ARG A 244 -6.85 -6.83 -13.41
N ALA A 245 -7.45 -8.01 -13.24
CA ALA A 245 -7.02 -8.99 -12.24
C ALA A 245 -5.58 -9.49 -12.49
N GLU A 246 -5.17 -9.64 -13.76
CA GLU A 246 -3.84 -10.13 -14.17
C GLU A 246 -2.70 -9.23 -13.68
N GLU A 247 -2.92 -7.93 -13.50
CA GLU A 247 -1.86 -6.97 -13.22
C GLU A 247 -1.14 -7.19 -11.87
N SER A 248 -1.79 -7.78 -10.88
CA SER A 248 -1.18 -8.14 -9.60
C SER A 248 -2.12 -8.96 -8.72
N ALA A 249 -1.56 -9.74 -7.77
CA ALA A 249 -2.34 -10.48 -6.78
C ALA A 249 -3.28 -9.57 -5.96
N ALA A 250 -2.84 -8.34 -5.63
CA ALA A 250 -3.66 -7.36 -4.93
C ALA A 250 -4.82 -6.83 -5.78
N ARG A 251 -4.71 -6.82 -7.13
CA ARG A 251 -5.82 -6.49 -8.02
C ARG A 251 -6.73 -7.69 -8.25
N ALA A 252 -6.18 -8.88 -8.37
CA ALA A 252 -6.95 -10.12 -8.52
C ALA A 252 -7.93 -10.38 -7.35
N SER A 253 -7.63 -9.86 -6.15
CA SER A 253 -8.52 -9.97 -4.98
C SER A 253 -9.63 -8.92 -4.93
N ARG A 254 -9.70 -7.99 -5.89
CA ARG A 254 -10.76 -6.97 -5.95
C ARG A 254 -12.01 -7.51 -6.64
N GLU A 255 -13.12 -6.82 -6.40
CA GLU A 255 -14.35 -7.03 -7.14
C GLU A 255 -14.39 -6.16 -8.41
N GLU A 256 -15.21 -6.56 -9.40
CA GLU A 256 -15.42 -5.79 -10.62
C GLU A 256 -16.10 -4.43 -10.36
N ILE A 257 -16.86 -4.34 -9.27
CA ILE A 257 -17.48 -3.12 -8.76
C ILE A 257 -17.01 -2.90 -7.33
N SER A 258 -16.48 -1.72 -7.03
CA SER A 258 -16.06 -1.33 -5.69
C SER A 258 -16.62 0.03 -5.31
N VAL A 259 -17.14 0.13 -4.08
CA VAL A 259 -17.76 1.35 -3.55
C VAL A 259 -16.82 2.02 -2.56
N GLY A 260 -16.72 3.34 -2.60
CA GLY A 260 -16.04 4.12 -1.57
C GLY A 260 -14.51 4.08 -1.56
N ALA A 261 -13.85 3.43 -2.56
CA ALA A 261 -12.40 3.23 -2.56
C ALA A 261 -11.58 4.53 -2.57
N LYS A 262 -12.07 5.60 -3.19
CA LYS A 262 -11.41 6.92 -3.28
C LYS A 262 -12.24 8.03 -2.65
N ASN A 263 -13.53 7.95 -2.77
CA ASN A 263 -14.51 8.86 -2.19
C ASN A 263 -15.73 8.02 -1.79
N ILE A 264 -16.38 8.35 -0.68
CA ILE A 264 -17.48 7.57 -0.08
C ILE A 264 -18.65 7.30 -1.05
N ASN A 265 -18.89 8.23 -1.98
CA ASN A 265 -20.00 8.16 -2.95
C ASN A 265 -19.51 7.82 -4.37
N GLN A 266 -18.24 7.43 -4.55
CA GLN A 266 -17.70 7.01 -5.82
C GLN A 266 -17.78 5.51 -5.96
N ILE A 267 -18.32 5.05 -7.09
CA ILE A 267 -18.36 3.65 -7.48
C ILE A 267 -17.36 3.44 -8.62
N ASN A 268 -16.41 2.52 -8.43
CA ASN A 268 -15.47 2.14 -9.48
C ASN A 268 -15.94 0.84 -10.12
N CYS A 269 -16.01 0.83 -11.44
CA CYS A 269 -16.43 -0.31 -12.24
C CYS A 269 -15.34 -0.66 -13.24
N SER A 270 -14.96 -1.93 -13.31
CA SER A 270 -13.86 -2.45 -14.13
C SER A 270 -14.38 -3.42 -15.21
N PRO A 271 -14.91 -2.92 -16.35
CA PRO A 271 -15.54 -3.76 -17.38
C PRO A 271 -14.59 -4.77 -18.05
N ILE A 272 -13.27 -4.48 -18.01
CA ILE A 272 -12.23 -5.34 -18.57
C ILE A 272 -11.46 -6.10 -17.48
N PHE A 273 -12.02 -6.26 -16.28
CA PHE A 273 -11.36 -6.87 -15.13
C PHE A 273 -10.77 -8.25 -15.41
N LYS A 274 -11.49 -9.05 -16.21
CA LYS A 274 -11.10 -10.42 -16.57
C LYS A 274 -10.29 -10.53 -17.85
N TRP A 275 -9.96 -9.42 -18.50
CA TRP A 275 -9.14 -9.45 -19.72
C TRP A 275 -7.67 -9.67 -19.37
N SER A 276 -6.99 -10.47 -20.18
CA SER A 276 -5.54 -10.65 -20.16
C SER A 276 -4.82 -9.62 -21.04
N THR A 277 -3.52 -9.50 -20.89
CA THR A 277 -2.69 -8.65 -21.75
C THR A 277 -2.70 -9.14 -23.21
N ALA A 278 -2.79 -10.47 -23.43
CA ALA A 278 -2.93 -11.06 -24.77
C ALA A 278 -4.17 -10.52 -25.48
N GLU A 279 -5.31 -10.58 -24.80
CA GLU A 279 -6.61 -10.11 -25.34
C GLU A 279 -6.60 -8.60 -25.63
N LEU A 280 -5.98 -7.79 -24.75
CA LEU A 280 -5.86 -6.35 -24.99
C LEU A 280 -5.09 -6.03 -26.27
N PHE A 281 -3.94 -6.71 -26.51
CA PHE A 281 -3.15 -6.43 -27.68
C PHE A 281 -3.77 -6.98 -28.97
N ILE A 282 -4.43 -8.15 -28.94
CA ILE A 282 -5.23 -8.61 -30.10
C ILE A 282 -6.28 -7.55 -30.46
N TYR A 283 -6.97 -7.01 -29.43
CA TYR A 283 -7.99 -5.98 -29.63
C TYR A 283 -7.42 -4.69 -30.25
N LEU A 284 -6.38 -4.11 -29.63
CA LEU A 284 -5.80 -2.85 -30.07
C LEU A 284 -5.22 -2.94 -31.47
N LEU A 285 -4.53 -4.03 -31.80
CA LEU A 285 -3.94 -4.27 -33.10
C LEU A 285 -5.00 -4.43 -34.19
N HIS A 286 -6.03 -5.25 -33.96
CA HIS A 286 -7.08 -5.47 -34.97
C HIS A 286 -7.98 -4.25 -35.16
N LYS A 287 -8.31 -3.50 -34.09
CA LYS A 287 -9.13 -2.28 -34.21
C LYS A 287 -8.34 -1.06 -34.70
N ASP A 288 -7.05 -1.22 -34.99
CA ASP A 288 -6.15 -0.15 -35.42
C ASP A 288 -6.20 1.09 -34.49
N ILE A 289 -6.33 0.84 -33.19
CA ILE A 289 -6.33 1.87 -32.17
C ILE A 289 -4.87 2.23 -31.87
N LEU A 290 -4.49 3.46 -32.21
CA LEU A 290 -3.14 3.97 -31.92
C LEU A 290 -2.89 3.97 -30.40
N PHE A 291 -1.94 3.18 -29.96
CA PHE A 291 -1.53 3.10 -28.57
C PHE A 291 -0.17 3.78 -28.34
N ASN A 292 0.15 4.01 -27.08
CA ASN A 292 1.33 4.76 -26.67
C ASN A 292 2.63 4.13 -27.20
N ASP A 293 3.45 4.94 -27.91
CA ASP A 293 4.72 4.53 -28.51
C ASP A 293 5.72 3.91 -27.53
N ALA A 294 5.58 4.20 -26.25
CA ALA A 294 6.41 3.58 -25.22
C ALA A 294 6.32 2.05 -25.20
N TYR A 295 5.17 1.49 -25.58
CA TYR A 295 5.02 0.02 -25.71
C TYR A 295 5.83 -0.54 -26.86
N ARG A 296 6.00 0.24 -27.96
CA ARG A 296 6.81 -0.18 -29.10
C ARG A 296 8.31 -0.24 -28.76
N LYS A 297 8.73 0.53 -27.76
CA LYS A 297 10.13 0.60 -27.28
C LYS A 297 10.42 -0.36 -26.11
N GLY A 298 9.54 -1.34 -25.86
CA GLY A 298 9.74 -2.38 -24.86
C GLY A 298 9.25 -2.02 -23.45
N LEU A 299 8.54 -0.90 -23.28
CA LEU A 299 7.88 -0.62 -22.04
C LEU A 299 6.57 -1.45 -21.94
N PHE A 300 6.42 -2.12 -20.83
CA PHE A 300 5.32 -3.06 -20.57
C PHE A 300 4.09 -2.39 -19.95
N ARG A 301 4.32 -1.31 -19.21
CA ARG A 301 3.31 -0.43 -18.61
C ARG A 301 3.68 1.00 -18.88
N VAL A 302 2.70 1.88 -18.83
CA VAL A 302 2.89 3.33 -18.93
C VAL A 302 2.46 3.96 -17.61
N GLY A 303 3.22 4.91 -17.11
CA GLY A 303 2.99 5.58 -15.84
C GLY A 303 3.91 6.79 -15.67
N CYS A 304 4.03 7.29 -14.42
CA CYS A 304 4.92 8.42 -14.15
C CYS A 304 6.39 8.08 -14.44
N ILE A 305 7.14 9.04 -14.96
CA ILE A 305 8.54 8.92 -15.38
C ILE A 305 9.41 8.33 -14.27
N VAL A 306 9.31 8.87 -13.04
CA VAL A 306 9.98 8.36 -11.83
C VAL A 306 8.93 7.90 -10.85
N CYS A 307 8.82 6.60 -10.64
CA CYS A 307 7.79 6.01 -9.79
C CYS A 307 8.40 5.00 -8.80
N PRO A 308 8.06 5.07 -7.49
CA PRO A 308 8.54 4.06 -6.55
C PRO A 308 7.98 2.65 -6.84
N MET A 309 6.91 2.54 -7.63
CA MET A 309 6.30 1.27 -8.02
C MET A 309 6.85 0.70 -9.33
N SER A 310 7.72 1.44 -10.04
CA SER A 310 8.32 1.00 -11.28
C SER A 310 9.29 -0.17 -11.06
N SER A 311 9.47 -0.99 -12.10
CA SER A 311 10.49 -2.04 -12.14
C SER A 311 11.85 -1.47 -12.56
N SER A 312 12.94 -2.19 -12.29
CA SER A 312 14.27 -1.84 -12.79
C SER A 312 14.33 -1.79 -14.33
N TRP A 313 13.52 -2.60 -14.99
CA TRP A 313 13.36 -2.56 -16.45
C TRP A 313 12.80 -1.22 -16.94
N TRP A 314 11.71 -0.76 -16.30
CA TRP A 314 11.14 0.56 -16.58
C TRP A 314 12.18 1.67 -16.36
N ASP A 315 12.77 1.68 -15.16
CA ASP A 315 13.71 2.72 -14.76
C ASP A 315 14.90 2.84 -15.74
N GLY A 316 15.45 1.69 -16.18
CA GLY A 316 16.56 1.65 -17.11
C GLY A 316 16.19 2.15 -18.50
N ILE A 317 15.10 1.65 -19.09
CA ILE A 317 14.66 2.07 -20.44
C ILE A 317 14.28 3.56 -20.45
N VAL A 318 13.54 4.03 -19.44
CA VAL A 318 13.12 5.44 -19.37
C VAL A 318 14.33 6.35 -19.17
N ASN A 319 15.28 5.99 -18.31
CA ASN A 319 16.49 6.78 -18.11
C ASN A 319 17.36 6.86 -19.38
N ASP A 320 17.38 5.82 -20.18
CA ASP A 320 18.17 5.79 -21.41
C ASP A 320 17.49 6.49 -22.61
N LEU A 321 16.18 6.28 -22.78
CA LEU A 321 15.42 6.83 -23.91
C LEU A 321 14.85 8.25 -23.66
N TYR A 322 14.61 8.61 -22.39
CA TYR A 322 13.98 9.89 -22.01
C TYR A 322 14.75 10.60 -20.89
N PRO A 323 16.10 10.75 -21.00
CA PRO A 323 16.94 11.26 -19.90
C PRO A 323 16.58 12.71 -19.52
N ASP A 324 16.23 13.54 -20.51
CA ASP A 324 15.89 14.94 -20.25
C ASP A 324 14.57 15.09 -19.50
N GLU A 325 13.59 14.25 -19.81
CA GLU A 325 12.30 14.24 -19.12
C GLU A 325 12.44 13.73 -17.67
N MET A 326 13.35 12.80 -17.43
CA MET A 326 13.59 12.21 -16.10
C MET A 326 14.44 13.11 -15.18
N ARG A 327 15.31 13.94 -15.75
CA ARG A 327 16.38 14.68 -15.04
C ARG A 327 15.88 15.46 -13.83
N GLY A 328 14.77 16.20 -13.95
CA GLY A 328 14.23 17.02 -12.86
C GLY A 328 13.91 16.21 -11.60
N LEU A 329 13.13 15.15 -11.77
CA LEU A 329 12.74 14.28 -10.64
C LEU A 329 13.87 13.38 -10.17
N LEU A 330 14.71 12.88 -11.07
CA LEU A 330 15.87 12.07 -10.74
C LEU A 330 16.85 12.83 -9.85
N SER A 331 17.09 14.12 -10.13
CA SER A 331 17.96 14.98 -9.30
C SER A 331 17.50 15.04 -7.83
N LYS A 332 16.17 14.94 -7.57
CA LYS A 332 15.62 14.91 -6.21
C LYS A 332 15.92 13.57 -5.52
N VAL A 333 15.90 12.47 -6.29
CA VAL A 333 16.31 11.13 -5.78
C VAL A 333 17.79 11.12 -5.43
N GLU A 334 18.64 11.68 -6.30
CA GLU A 334 20.09 11.79 -6.09
C GLU A 334 20.42 12.65 -4.86
N LYS A 335 19.76 13.81 -4.70
CA LYS A 335 19.89 14.67 -3.54
C LYS A 335 19.53 13.94 -2.24
N TYR A 336 18.42 13.22 -2.23
CA TYR A 336 18.01 12.39 -1.09
C TYR A 336 19.01 11.28 -0.81
N ALA A 337 19.48 10.56 -1.84
CA ALA A 337 20.46 9.50 -1.68
C ALA A 337 21.79 10.05 -1.09
N ALA A 338 22.27 11.17 -1.59
CA ALA A 338 23.49 11.83 -1.09
C ALA A 338 23.36 12.32 0.37
N ALA A 339 22.15 12.72 0.80
CA ALA A 339 21.90 13.13 2.18
C ALA A 339 21.79 11.93 3.17
N THR A 340 21.54 10.73 2.65
CA THR A 340 21.27 9.55 3.49
C THR A 340 22.34 8.46 3.41
N LYS A 341 23.23 8.52 2.41
CA LYS A 341 24.25 7.50 2.15
C LYS A 341 25.63 8.14 1.94
N PRO A 342 26.72 7.40 2.28
CA PRO A 342 28.08 7.81 1.88
C PRO A 342 28.17 7.95 0.37
N GLN A 343 28.97 8.89 -0.14
CA GLN A 343 29.10 9.16 -1.57
C GLN A 343 29.44 7.93 -2.41
N SER A 344 30.23 6.99 -1.86
CA SER A 344 30.59 5.74 -2.53
C SER A 344 29.43 4.76 -2.72
N GLU A 345 28.33 4.94 -2.00
CA GLU A 345 27.16 4.04 -2.03
C GLU A 345 25.96 4.65 -2.76
N VAL A 346 25.98 5.95 -3.08
CA VAL A 346 24.83 6.67 -3.68
C VAL A 346 24.35 6.01 -4.96
N THR A 347 25.23 5.77 -5.92
CA THR A 347 24.88 5.14 -7.21
C THR A 347 24.28 3.76 -7.01
N LYS A 348 24.91 2.93 -6.17
CA LYS A 348 24.41 1.59 -5.85
C LYS A 348 23.04 1.62 -5.16
N PHE A 349 22.84 2.58 -4.25
CA PHE A 349 21.57 2.75 -3.55
C PHE A 349 20.43 3.11 -4.53
N ILE A 350 20.68 3.99 -5.51
CA ILE A 350 19.70 4.35 -6.55
C ILE A 350 19.45 3.16 -7.47
N GLU A 351 20.51 2.50 -7.95
CA GLU A 351 20.47 1.33 -8.83
C GLU A 351 19.62 0.19 -8.25
N GLN A 352 19.75 -0.06 -6.96
CA GLN A 352 18.98 -1.07 -6.24
C GLN A 352 17.56 -0.61 -5.86
N GLY A 353 17.18 0.63 -6.17
CA GLY A 353 15.88 1.19 -5.81
C GLY A 353 15.70 1.42 -4.30
N GLY A 354 16.78 1.59 -3.55
CA GLY A 354 16.73 1.80 -2.09
C GLY A 354 15.91 3.03 -1.68
N TRP A 355 15.90 4.07 -2.52
CA TRP A 355 15.07 5.26 -2.31
C TRP A 355 13.56 4.97 -2.32
N LYS A 356 13.12 3.93 -3.03
CA LYS A 356 11.71 3.50 -3.13
C LYS A 356 11.14 2.99 -1.80
N ALA A 357 12.00 2.61 -0.86
CA ALA A 357 11.63 2.19 0.49
C ALA A 357 11.53 3.35 1.49
N ARG A 358 11.72 4.60 1.04
CA ARG A 358 11.67 5.79 1.89
C ARG A 358 10.38 5.87 2.70
N MET A 359 10.54 6.24 4.00
CA MET A 359 9.48 6.53 4.95
C MET A 359 9.84 7.75 5.79
N GLY A 360 8.86 8.65 6.03
CA GLY A 360 9.07 9.85 6.85
C GLY A 360 10.06 10.84 6.26
N GLY A 361 10.47 11.82 7.09
CA GLY A 361 11.25 12.98 6.69
C GLY A 361 12.76 12.88 6.91
N ARG A 362 13.29 11.72 7.29
CA ARG A 362 14.73 11.55 7.52
C ARG A 362 15.53 11.80 6.23
N GLY A 363 16.60 12.59 6.33
CA GLY A 363 17.45 12.95 5.19
C GLY A 363 16.83 13.96 4.21
N LEU A 364 15.69 14.56 4.54
CA LEU A 364 15.09 15.62 3.76
C LEU A 364 15.42 16.99 4.33
N PRO A 365 15.66 18.02 3.48
CA PRO A 365 15.90 19.40 3.95
C PRO A 365 14.73 19.94 4.79
N ASN A 366 13.50 19.66 4.36
CA ASN A 366 12.26 20.09 5.00
C ASN A 366 11.68 19.06 5.96
N GLY A 367 12.37 17.94 6.15
CA GLY A 367 11.99 16.88 7.08
C GLY A 367 12.59 17.09 8.48
N GLY A 368 12.36 16.13 9.35
CA GLY A 368 12.97 16.11 10.66
C GLY A 368 12.02 16.50 11.80
N ASN A 369 12.59 16.76 12.97
CA ASN A 369 11.84 17.12 14.16
C ASN A 369 11.58 18.63 14.18
N ARG A 370 10.46 19.08 13.63
CA ARG A 370 10.00 20.47 13.70
C ARG A 370 9.22 20.77 14.98
N VAL A 371 8.84 19.74 15.72
CA VAL A 371 8.05 19.85 16.97
C VAL A 371 8.76 19.09 18.06
N VAL A 372 8.95 19.73 19.21
CA VAL A 372 9.47 19.11 20.44
C VAL A 372 8.34 19.04 21.45
N GLU A 373 7.96 17.83 21.85
CA GLU A 373 6.91 17.56 22.83
C GLU A 373 7.51 17.39 24.23
N LYS A 374 6.87 17.98 25.24
CA LYS A 374 7.15 17.71 26.66
C LYS A 374 5.85 17.37 27.35
N ILE A 375 5.80 16.21 28.01
CA ILE A 375 4.61 15.71 28.71
C ILE A 375 4.88 15.70 30.21
N ALA A 376 3.90 16.20 30.97
CA ALA A 376 3.75 16.01 32.42
C ALA A 376 2.35 15.41 32.67
N ASP A 377 2.05 14.99 33.91
CA ASP A 377 0.79 14.31 34.22
C ASP A 377 -0.46 15.14 33.88
N ASP A 378 -0.40 16.45 34.10
CA ASP A 378 -1.50 17.40 33.94
C ASP A 378 -1.34 18.31 32.69
N ARG A 379 -0.22 18.26 32.00
CA ARG A 379 0.07 19.19 30.89
C ARG A 379 0.90 18.58 29.77
N VAL A 380 0.78 19.15 28.58
CA VAL A 380 1.62 18.88 27.43
C VAL A 380 2.01 20.19 26.75
N SER A 381 3.28 20.32 26.38
CA SER A 381 3.79 21.47 25.64
C SER A 381 4.38 21.03 24.30
N PHE A 382 4.09 21.80 23.26
CA PHE A 382 4.65 21.66 21.92
C PHE A 382 5.48 22.90 21.60
N SER A 383 6.76 22.72 21.36
CA SER A 383 7.67 23.79 20.95
C SER A 383 8.02 23.59 19.47
N PHE A 384 7.78 24.61 18.65
CA PHE A 384 7.98 24.54 17.20
C PHE A 384 9.31 25.19 16.82
N VAL A 385 10.13 24.45 16.06
CA VAL A 385 11.34 24.98 15.41
C VAL A 385 10.94 25.83 14.19
N THR A 386 9.94 25.33 13.43
CA THR A 386 9.32 26.03 12.31
C THR A 386 7.83 25.76 12.30
N GLN A 387 7.04 26.72 11.87
CA GLN A 387 5.59 26.60 11.71
C GLN A 387 5.21 26.95 10.29
N SER A 388 4.44 26.08 9.65
CA SER A 388 3.85 26.34 8.33
C SER A 388 2.45 26.95 8.45
N GLN A 389 1.77 26.73 9.58
CA GLN A 389 0.45 27.29 9.93
C GLN A 389 0.50 27.85 11.35
N LYS A 390 -0.39 28.79 11.68
CA LYS A 390 -0.58 29.19 13.07
C LYS A 390 -1.38 28.13 13.82
N TRP A 391 -1.08 27.94 15.11
CA TRP A 391 -1.84 27.00 15.95
C TRP A 391 -3.34 27.28 15.95
N LEU A 392 -3.72 28.55 16.13
CA LEU A 392 -5.13 28.96 16.19
C LEU A 392 -5.90 28.70 14.88
N ASP A 393 -5.21 28.66 13.73
CA ASP A 393 -5.84 28.38 12.44
C ASP A 393 -6.26 26.92 12.30
N VAL A 394 -5.68 26.00 13.12
CA VAL A 394 -5.90 24.56 12.98
C VAL A 394 -6.45 23.88 14.24
N CYS A 395 -6.26 24.44 15.42
CA CYS A 395 -6.63 23.77 16.67
C CYS A 395 -8.14 23.56 16.82
N SER A 396 -8.98 24.41 16.21
CA SER A 396 -10.45 24.26 16.22
C SER A 396 -10.95 22.96 15.56
N ILE A 397 -10.07 22.21 14.87
CA ILE A 397 -10.36 20.83 14.41
C ILE A 397 -10.77 19.94 15.60
N LEU A 398 -10.19 20.12 16.78
CA LEU A 398 -10.46 19.29 17.94
C LEU A 398 -11.72 19.70 18.72
N GLY A 399 -12.18 20.91 18.53
CA GLY A 399 -13.33 21.46 19.21
C GLY A 399 -13.28 22.97 19.32
N PRO A 400 -14.38 23.61 19.72
CA PRO A 400 -14.50 25.06 19.80
C PRO A 400 -13.47 25.66 20.77
N VAL A 401 -12.92 26.81 20.38
CA VAL A 401 -11.91 27.56 21.13
C VAL A 401 -12.51 28.89 21.57
N VAL A 402 -12.37 29.21 22.84
CA VAL A 402 -12.81 30.47 23.43
C VAL A 402 -11.64 31.19 24.11
N TYR A 403 -11.39 32.43 23.71
CA TYR A 403 -10.39 33.25 24.37
C TYR A 403 -10.85 33.59 25.81
N LYS A 404 -9.95 33.44 26.76
CA LYS A 404 -10.08 33.98 28.14
C LYS A 404 -9.11 35.15 28.30
N ASP A 405 -8.91 35.65 29.47
CA ASP A 405 -8.01 36.74 29.75
C ASP A 405 -6.53 36.28 29.85
N GLY A 406 -5.55 37.16 29.56
CA GLY A 406 -4.13 36.93 29.78
C GLY A 406 -3.50 35.86 28.86
N ASP A 407 -3.81 35.86 27.56
CA ASP A 407 -3.31 34.90 26.55
C ASP A 407 -3.68 33.43 26.81
N VAL A 408 -4.73 33.19 27.63
CA VAL A 408 -5.26 31.87 27.92
C VAL A 408 -6.52 31.63 27.08
N TYR A 409 -6.57 30.44 26.49
CA TYR A 409 -7.69 29.94 25.72
C TYR A 409 -8.29 28.72 26.41
N THR A 410 -9.59 28.54 26.25
CA THR A 410 -10.30 27.31 26.63
C THR A 410 -10.73 26.58 25.38
N GLN A 411 -10.53 25.27 25.35
CA GLN A 411 -10.98 24.40 24.28
C GLN A 411 -11.71 23.19 24.83
N ILE A 412 -12.84 22.84 24.21
CA ILE A 412 -13.60 21.63 24.57
C ILE A 412 -13.22 20.54 23.59
N ILE A 413 -12.53 19.48 24.08
CA ILE A 413 -12.12 18.32 23.29
C ILE A 413 -12.82 17.09 23.87
N ASN A 414 -13.61 16.37 23.07
CA ASN A 414 -14.35 15.18 23.51
C ASN A 414 -15.18 15.42 24.79
N LYS A 415 -15.86 16.55 24.87
CA LYS A 415 -16.69 16.98 26.03
C LYS A 415 -15.90 17.30 27.31
N GLN A 416 -14.59 17.32 27.26
CA GLN A 416 -13.71 17.70 28.36
C GLN A 416 -13.12 19.08 28.09
N GLU A 417 -13.09 19.95 29.11
CA GLU A 417 -12.50 21.28 29.02
C GLU A 417 -10.97 21.19 29.25
N PHE A 418 -10.22 21.82 28.35
CA PHE A 418 -8.78 22.03 28.43
C PHE A 418 -8.50 23.55 28.37
N GLN A 419 -7.45 23.96 29.07
CA GLN A 419 -6.91 25.29 28.90
C GLN A 419 -5.58 25.23 28.18
N PHE A 420 -5.27 26.23 27.37
CA PHE A 420 -3.97 26.35 26.74
C PHE A 420 -3.55 27.82 26.61
N CYS A 421 -2.25 28.03 26.53
CA CYS A 421 -1.65 29.33 26.20
C CYS A 421 -0.66 29.17 25.04
N ILE A 422 -0.45 30.26 24.31
CA ILE A 422 0.56 30.39 23.27
C ILE A 422 1.61 31.37 23.78
N SER A 423 2.88 30.98 23.76
CA SER A 423 3.99 31.77 24.31
C SER A 423 5.23 31.63 23.41
N GLY A 424 6.30 32.33 23.79
CA GLY A 424 7.57 32.38 23.04
C GLY A 424 7.66 33.58 22.10
N ALA A 425 8.88 33.93 21.69
CA ALA A 425 9.18 35.13 20.89
C ALA A 425 8.46 35.20 19.52
N SER A 426 8.00 34.05 19.00
CA SER A 426 7.30 33.92 17.72
C SER A 426 6.01 33.09 17.86
N GLU A 427 5.38 33.11 19.02
CA GLU A 427 4.19 32.27 19.32
C GLU A 427 4.46 30.78 19.07
N ASN A 428 5.70 30.33 19.30
CA ASN A 428 6.18 29.03 18.90
C ASN A 428 6.11 27.97 20.00
N ILE A 429 5.49 28.25 21.14
CA ILE A 429 5.27 27.30 22.23
C ILE A 429 3.79 27.30 22.59
N VAL A 430 3.18 26.12 22.51
CA VAL A 430 1.78 25.88 22.90
C VAL A 430 1.75 24.92 24.07
N THR A 431 1.15 25.32 25.19
CA THR A 431 1.03 24.49 26.38
C THR A 431 -0.43 24.28 26.73
N TYR A 432 -0.86 23.02 26.76
CA TYR A 432 -2.17 22.56 27.22
C TYR A 432 -2.08 22.03 28.64
N TRP A 433 -3.10 22.28 29.44
CA TRP A 433 -3.27 21.69 30.77
C TRP A 433 -4.74 21.33 31.04
N SER A 434 -4.94 20.42 31.98
CA SER A 434 -6.24 19.93 32.44
C SER A 434 -6.20 19.66 33.93
N TYR A 435 -7.36 19.63 34.58
CA TYR A 435 -7.50 19.26 35.99
C TYR A 435 -7.33 17.76 36.26
N SER A 436 -7.24 16.96 35.23
CA SER A 436 -7.05 15.52 35.29
C SER A 436 -5.92 15.08 34.37
N LYS A 437 -5.42 13.83 34.56
CA LYS A 437 -4.44 13.24 33.67
C LYS A 437 -4.95 13.26 32.23
N MET A 438 -4.13 13.74 31.30
CA MET A 438 -4.49 13.78 29.89
C MET A 438 -4.71 12.41 29.31
N ASP A 439 -5.87 12.24 28.66
CA ASP A 439 -6.20 11.02 27.92
C ASP A 439 -5.25 10.87 26.70
N ARG A 440 -4.81 9.63 26.44
CA ARG A 440 -3.92 9.32 25.32
C ARG A 440 -4.50 9.68 23.96
N PHE A 441 -5.82 9.61 23.79
CA PHE A 441 -6.46 10.00 22.53
C PHE A 441 -6.42 11.50 22.33
N VAL A 442 -6.66 12.28 23.40
CA VAL A 442 -6.49 13.74 23.35
C VAL A 442 -5.04 14.09 22.99
N LEU A 443 -4.06 13.43 23.61
CA LEU A 443 -2.64 13.62 23.28
C LEU A 443 -2.34 13.28 21.82
N SER A 444 -2.89 12.18 21.29
CA SER A 444 -2.72 11.80 19.89
C SER A 444 -3.27 12.86 18.94
N HIS A 445 -4.46 13.39 19.22
CA HIS A 445 -5.06 14.45 18.43
C HIS A 445 -4.28 15.76 18.52
N LEU A 446 -3.82 16.16 19.71
CA LEU A 446 -2.95 17.33 19.89
C LEU A 446 -1.63 17.17 19.10
N ARG A 447 -1.02 15.99 19.08
CA ARG A 447 0.13 15.68 18.22
C ARG A 447 -0.21 15.82 16.74
N GLY A 448 -1.40 15.37 16.31
CA GLY A 448 -1.90 15.56 14.95
C GLY A 448 -1.99 17.03 14.56
N ILE A 449 -2.52 17.89 15.45
CA ILE A 449 -2.54 19.34 15.26
C ILE A 449 -1.13 19.92 15.23
N ALA A 450 -0.26 19.54 16.18
CA ALA A 450 1.10 20.03 16.22
C ALA A 450 1.87 19.69 14.93
N ASN A 451 1.74 18.46 14.44
CA ASN A 451 2.34 18.06 13.18
C ASN A 451 1.73 18.85 12.00
N LYS A 452 0.42 19.06 11.97
CA LYS A 452 -0.22 19.84 10.90
C LYS A 452 0.26 21.30 10.93
N THR A 453 0.38 21.90 12.11
CA THR A 453 0.94 23.24 12.32
C THR A 453 2.37 23.34 11.77
N ALA A 454 3.21 22.33 12.03
CA ALA A 454 4.62 22.34 11.64
C ALA A 454 4.88 22.03 10.16
N TYR A 455 4.12 21.12 9.55
CA TYR A 455 4.49 20.52 8.25
C TYR A 455 3.49 20.81 7.12
N CYS A 456 2.36 21.49 7.34
CA CYS A 456 1.36 21.67 6.29
C CYS A 456 1.94 22.38 5.06
N PHE A 457 1.73 21.80 3.88
CA PHE A 457 2.20 22.31 2.59
C PHE A 457 1.05 22.78 1.67
N GLY A 458 -0.17 22.81 2.15
CA GLY A 458 -1.32 23.25 1.34
C GLY A 458 -1.76 22.28 0.24
N CYS A 459 -1.47 20.98 0.36
CA CYS A 459 -1.74 19.97 -0.68
C CYS A 459 -3.23 19.62 -0.90
N LYS A 460 -4.16 20.27 -0.19
CA LYS A 460 -5.63 20.09 -0.28
C LYS A 460 -6.17 18.69 0.01
N ALA A 461 -5.34 17.71 0.42
CA ALA A 461 -5.81 16.36 0.69
C ALA A 461 -6.88 16.32 1.80
N CYS A 462 -6.67 17.07 2.88
CA CYS A 462 -7.63 17.18 3.99
C CYS A 462 -8.93 17.92 3.60
N GLU A 463 -8.85 18.90 2.69
CA GLU A 463 -10.02 19.60 2.14
C GLU A 463 -10.91 18.63 1.35
N VAL A 464 -10.28 17.85 0.47
CA VAL A 464 -10.99 16.87 -0.36
C VAL A 464 -11.60 15.74 0.47
N GLN A 465 -10.93 15.34 1.55
CA GLN A 465 -11.37 14.25 2.43
C GLN A 465 -12.44 14.67 3.46
N CYS A 466 -12.69 15.97 3.65
CA CYS A 466 -13.69 16.44 4.62
C CYS A 466 -15.11 16.13 4.11
N PRO A 467 -15.90 15.25 4.77
CA PRO A 467 -17.24 14.92 4.29
C PRO A 467 -18.25 16.04 4.52
N TYR A 468 -17.91 17.03 5.37
CA TYR A 468 -18.80 18.12 5.78
C TYR A 468 -18.50 19.45 5.08
N SER A 469 -17.54 19.49 4.13
CA SER A 469 -17.13 20.75 3.48
C SER A 469 -16.72 21.85 4.49
N ALA A 470 -16.17 21.43 5.62
CA ALA A 470 -15.77 22.33 6.70
C ALA A 470 -14.34 22.86 6.54
N PHE A 471 -13.59 22.35 5.57
CA PHE A 471 -12.17 22.61 5.41
C PHE A 471 -11.88 23.24 4.06
N THR A 472 -11.16 24.37 4.06
CA THR A 472 -10.74 25.05 2.83
C THR A 472 -9.26 25.43 2.95
N ILE A 473 -8.50 25.21 1.90
CA ILE A 473 -7.11 25.64 1.78
C ILE A 473 -7.02 26.67 0.64
N THR A 474 -6.58 27.87 0.97
CA THR A 474 -6.37 28.93 -0.03
C THR A 474 -5.20 28.62 -0.95
N GLU A 475 -5.06 29.39 -2.04
CA GLU A 475 -3.91 29.32 -2.94
C GLU A 475 -2.58 29.59 -2.23
N ASN A 476 -2.58 30.43 -1.20
CA ASN A 476 -1.41 30.71 -0.35
C ASN A 476 -1.17 29.65 0.73
N GLY A 477 -1.88 28.51 0.69
CA GLY A 477 -1.70 27.39 1.61
C GLY A 477 -2.30 27.61 3.02
N LYS A 478 -3.01 28.72 3.28
CA LYS A 478 -3.68 28.96 4.56
C LYS A 478 -4.91 28.08 4.72
N ILE A 479 -5.06 27.56 5.93
CA ILE A 479 -6.19 26.73 6.33
C ILE A 479 -7.30 27.61 6.89
N TYR A 480 -8.54 27.37 6.44
CA TYR A 480 -9.75 27.89 7.02
C TYR A 480 -10.68 26.74 7.40
N ILE A 481 -11.17 26.79 8.65
CA ILE A 481 -12.12 25.82 9.17
C ILE A 481 -13.45 26.53 9.40
N ARG A 482 -14.49 26.02 8.77
CA ARG A 482 -15.86 26.51 8.97
C ARG A 482 -16.44 25.84 10.20
N GLU A 483 -16.42 26.53 11.31
CA GLU A 483 -16.89 26.03 12.60
C GLU A 483 -18.39 25.64 12.60
N ASP A 484 -19.19 26.31 11.76
CA ASP A 484 -20.61 25.97 11.52
C ASP A 484 -20.83 24.62 10.88
N LYS A 485 -19.79 24.03 10.21
CA LYS A 485 -19.85 22.77 9.52
C LYS A 485 -18.93 21.70 10.12
N CYS A 486 -17.93 22.11 10.90
CA CYS A 486 -16.97 21.17 11.48
C CYS A 486 -17.61 20.37 12.62
N VAL A 487 -17.67 19.06 12.48
CA VAL A 487 -18.17 18.14 13.53
C VAL A 487 -17.05 17.53 14.37
N HIS A 488 -15.83 18.05 14.26
CA HIS A 488 -14.64 17.62 15.01
C HIS A 488 -14.32 16.13 14.89
N CYS A 489 -14.60 15.52 13.73
CA CYS A 489 -14.33 14.10 13.47
C CYS A 489 -12.84 13.75 13.33
N CYS A 490 -11.94 14.72 13.31
CA CYS A 490 -10.48 14.58 13.24
C CYS A 490 -9.91 13.87 12.00
N ASN A 491 -10.73 13.47 11.02
CA ASN A 491 -10.27 12.79 9.79
C ASN A 491 -9.19 13.57 9.03
N CYS A 492 -9.12 14.88 9.17
CA CYS A 492 -8.12 15.73 8.51
C CYS A 492 -6.75 15.75 9.19
N ILE A 493 -6.62 15.15 10.38
CA ILE A 493 -5.35 15.01 11.12
C ILE A 493 -4.95 13.57 11.42
N GLU A 494 -5.89 12.63 11.33
CA GLU A 494 -5.60 11.20 11.53
C GLU A 494 -4.81 10.62 10.36
N PHE A 495 -3.96 9.61 10.64
CA PHE A 495 -3.10 8.96 9.66
C PHE A 495 -3.61 7.59 9.17
N THR A 496 -4.84 7.27 9.45
CA THR A 496 -5.43 5.97 9.17
C THR A 496 -5.80 5.83 7.69
N HIS A 497 -5.50 4.67 7.09
CA HIS A 497 -5.93 4.26 5.74
C HIS A 497 -5.67 5.27 4.61
N GLY A 498 -4.55 6.01 4.67
CA GLY A 498 -4.18 6.99 3.64
C GLY A 498 -4.93 8.31 3.73
N LYS A 499 -5.74 8.52 4.76
CA LYS A 499 -6.40 9.79 5.12
C LYS A 499 -5.50 10.64 6.01
N GLY A 500 -5.87 11.90 6.21
CA GLY A 500 -5.21 12.81 7.13
C GLY A 500 -4.15 13.70 6.49
N CYS A 501 -3.24 14.24 7.30
CA CYS A 501 -2.22 15.18 6.85
C CYS A 501 -1.05 14.46 6.15
N LEU A 502 -1.03 14.45 4.83
CA LEU A 502 0.03 13.82 4.02
C LEU A 502 1.40 14.46 4.27
N ALA A 503 1.47 15.78 4.43
CA ALA A 503 2.73 16.48 4.66
C ALA A 503 3.35 16.05 6.00
N SER A 504 2.56 16.01 7.06
CA SER A 504 3.00 15.53 8.36
C SER A 504 3.56 14.11 8.26
N LYS A 505 2.83 13.18 7.62
CA LYS A 505 3.26 11.80 7.43
C LYS A 505 4.55 11.68 6.60
N SER A 506 4.73 12.53 5.60
CA SER A 506 5.89 12.48 4.70
C SER A 506 7.14 13.13 5.28
N LEU A 507 6.99 14.13 6.15
CA LEU A 507 8.08 15.00 6.60
C LEU A 507 8.48 14.80 8.05
N SER A 508 7.57 14.32 8.92
CA SER A 508 7.93 14.03 10.31
C SER A 508 8.83 12.79 10.41
N ILE A 509 9.77 12.80 11.33
CA ILE A 509 10.59 11.60 11.62
C ILE A 509 9.73 10.53 12.30
N THR A 510 8.78 10.94 13.14
CA THR A 510 7.85 10.04 13.85
C THR A 510 6.82 9.38 12.95
N GLY A 511 6.54 9.95 11.78
CA GLY A 511 5.51 9.46 10.85
C GLY A 511 5.88 8.21 10.04
N GLY A 512 7.14 7.82 10.01
CA GLY A 512 7.64 6.67 9.27
C GLY A 512 8.23 5.55 10.13
N GLU A 513 8.71 5.92 11.29
CA GLU A 513 9.16 5.01 12.33
C GLU A 513 8.23 5.25 13.51
N ASN A 514 7.54 4.22 13.98
CA ASN A 514 6.64 4.31 15.14
C ASN A 514 7.39 4.59 16.46
N GLY A 515 8.55 5.28 16.43
CA GLY A 515 9.40 5.57 17.59
C GLY A 515 9.74 4.33 18.42
N MET A 516 9.61 3.14 17.83
CA MET A 516 9.76 1.88 18.52
C MET A 516 11.24 1.66 18.82
N ASP A 517 11.56 1.53 20.11
CA ASP A 517 12.89 1.10 20.49
C ASP A 517 13.16 -0.32 19.98
N LEU A 518 14.05 -0.44 19.00
CA LEU A 518 14.43 -1.71 18.38
C LEU A 518 15.60 -2.39 19.11
N LYS A 519 15.96 -1.94 20.32
CA LYS A 519 17.03 -2.52 21.14
C LYS A 519 16.77 -4.00 21.39
N GLY A 520 17.71 -4.84 20.98
CA GLY A 520 17.62 -6.29 21.16
C GLY A 520 16.88 -7.03 20.05
N MET A 521 16.58 -6.40 18.90
CA MET A 521 15.95 -7.06 17.77
C MET A 521 16.74 -8.26 17.20
N ASN A 522 18.04 -8.35 17.47
CA ASN A 522 18.91 -9.44 16.99
C ASN A 522 19.03 -10.62 17.98
N ARG A 523 18.22 -10.65 19.05
CA ARG A 523 18.27 -11.70 20.08
C ARG A 523 17.99 -13.12 19.56
N TYR A 524 17.32 -13.21 18.40
CA TYR A 524 17.06 -14.47 17.69
C TYR A 524 18.25 -14.94 16.84
N GLN A 525 19.35 -14.18 16.86
CA GLN A 525 20.48 -14.33 15.95
C GLN A 525 19.98 -14.24 14.48
N HIS A 526 19.99 -15.34 13.71
CA HIS A 526 19.41 -15.40 12.35
C HIS A 526 18.44 -16.59 12.21
N PHE A 527 17.99 -17.16 13.33
CA PHE A 527 17.12 -18.34 13.30
C PHE A 527 15.67 -17.97 13.59
N GLY A 528 14.77 -18.31 12.65
CA GLY A 528 13.33 -18.17 12.84
C GLY A 528 12.70 -19.32 13.63
N LEU A 529 11.51 -19.09 14.20
CA LEU A 529 10.71 -20.13 14.81
C LEU A 529 10.18 -21.08 13.71
N ARG A 530 10.47 -22.36 13.82
CA ARG A 530 10.12 -23.38 12.85
C ARG A 530 9.14 -24.39 13.40
N ARG A 531 8.25 -24.90 12.56
CA ARG A 531 7.27 -25.91 12.98
C ARG A 531 7.92 -27.15 13.62
N PRO A 532 8.99 -27.77 13.08
CA PRO A 532 9.61 -28.91 13.75
C PRO A 532 10.20 -28.61 15.12
N TRP A 533 10.67 -27.36 15.35
CA TRP A 533 11.16 -26.95 16.65
C TRP A 533 10.04 -26.80 17.68
N LEU A 534 8.87 -26.32 17.23
CA LEU A 534 7.69 -26.24 18.08
C LEU A 534 7.14 -27.63 18.39
N GLU A 535 7.11 -28.56 17.41
CA GLU A 535 6.75 -29.96 17.60
C GLU A 535 7.64 -30.62 18.66
N HIS A 536 8.95 -30.40 18.57
CA HIS A 536 9.90 -30.90 19.57
C HIS A 536 9.65 -30.32 20.96
N PHE A 537 9.31 -29.02 21.08
CA PHE A 537 8.94 -28.43 22.37
C PHE A 537 7.61 -28.96 22.91
N PHE A 538 6.61 -29.19 22.07
CA PHE A 538 5.32 -29.75 22.46
C PHE A 538 5.46 -31.18 23.00
N GLU A 539 6.37 -31.97 22.40
CA GLU A 539 6.61 -33.36 22.79
C GLU A 539 7.42 -33.48 24.12
N TYR A 540 8.49 -32.68 24.25
CA TYR A 540 9.47 -32.83 25.33
C TYR A 540 9.43 -31.71 26.39
N LYS A 541 8.65 -30.65 26.16
CA LYS A 541 8.53 -29.48 27.03
C LYS A 541 9.91 -28.88 27.37
N GLU A 542 10.15 -28.57 28.67
CA GLU A 542 11.44 -28.04 29.13
C GLU A 542 12.62 -29.01 28.90
N ASN A 543 12.36 -30.30 28.79
CA ASN A 543 13.40 -31.30 28.54
C ASN A 543 13.98 -31.22 27.11
N CYS A 544 13.24 -30.61 26.16
CA CYS A 544 13.70 -30.46 24.76
C CYS A 544 15.08 -29.78 24.66
N PHE A 545 15.42 -28.90 25.60
CA PHE A 545 16.68 -28.16 25.60
C PHE A 545 17.92 -28.99 26.00
N THR A 546 17.75 -30.21 26.48
CA THR A 546 18.82 -31.11 26.92
C THR A 546 19.03 -32.28 25.96
N MET A 547 18.15 -32.46 24.98
CA MET A 547 18.14 -33.66 24.13
C MET A 547 19.14 -33.64 22.95
N GLY A 548 19.86 -32.55 22.74
CA GLY A 548 20.95 -32.49 21.76
C GLY A 548 20.57 -32.55 20.27
N GLN A 549 19.30 -32.38 19.92
CA GLN A 549 18.81 -32.42 18.54
C GLN A 549 19.09 -31.10 17.78
N LEU A 550 19.29 -30.00 18.48
CA LEU A 550 19.59 -28.68 17.92
C LEU A 550 20.97 -28.20 18.37
N GLY A 551 21.61 -27.35 17.57
CA GLY A 551 22.83 -26.68 17.99
C GLY A 551 22.57 -25.65 19.11
N THR A 552 23.59 -25.32 19.90
CA THR A 552 23.49 -24.41 21.07
C THR A 552 22.81 -23.10 20.70
N ARG A 553 23.23 -22.44 19.61
CA ARG A 553 22.63 -21.18 19.13
C ARG A 553 21.17 -21.32 18.70
N GLN A 554 20.78 -22.47 18.17
CA GLN A 554 19.40 -22.76 17.78
C GLN A 554 18.51 -22.92 19.02
N TYR A 555 19.03 -23.59 20.05
CA TYR A 555 18.32 -23.67 21.35
C TYR A 555 18.17 -22.30 22.03
N ASP A 556 19.19 -21.45 21.97
CA ASP A 556 19.10 -20.09 22.50
C ASP A 556 18.03 -19.28 21.77
N SER A 557 17.98 -19.37 20.44
CA SER A 557 16.94 -18.73 19.64
C SER A 557 15.55 -19.29 19.93
N LEU A 558 15.40 -20.63 20.01
CA LEU A 558 14.12 -21.27 20.32
C LEU A 558 13.59 -20.80 21.70
N LYS A 559 14.45 -20.72 22.71
CA LYS A 559 14.05 -20.20 24.03
C LYS A 559 13.53 -18.76 23.98
N VAL A 560 14.16 -17.91 23.16
CA VAL A 560 13.71 -16.53 22.97
C VAL A 560 12.31 -16.52 22.32
N TRP A 561 12.14 -17.25 21.22
CA TRP A 561 10.86 -17.34 20.54
C TRP A 561 9.74 -17.86 21.43
N LEU A 562 9.99 -18.94 22.19
CA LEU A 562 8.99 -19.52 23.08
C LEU A 562 8.59 -18.57 24.23
N LYS A 563 9.56 -17.81 24.80
CA LYS A 563 9.28 -16.80 25.82
C LYS A 563 8.43 -15.65 25.24
N GLU A 564 8.78 -15.17 24.08
CA GLU A 564 8.05 -14.08 23.43
C GLU A 564 6.68 -14.54 22.89
N ALA A 565 6.54 -15.81 22.49
CA ALA A 565 5.25 -16.43 22.21
C ALA A 565 4.39 -16.67 23.46
N GLY A 566 4.92 -16.40 24.66
CA GLY A 566 4.19 -16.60 25.91
C GLY A 566 4.08 -18.07 26.33
N LEU A 567 4.81 -18.99 25.68
CA LEU A 567 4.74 -20.43 25.96
C LEU A 567 5.70 -20.91 27.05
N LEU A 568 6.73 -20.10 27.34
CA LEU A 568 7.77 -20.43 28.32
C LEU A 568 7.99 -19.24 29.24
N THR A 569 8.06 -19.49 30.55
CA THR A 569 8.35 -18.43 31.53
C THR A 569 9.82 -17.97 31.44
N ALA A 570 10.11 -16.77 31.97
CA ALA A 570 11.50 -16.37 32.22
C ALA A 570 12.12 -17.28 33.28
N SER A 571 13.36 -17.72 33.04
CA SER A 571 14.09 -18.49 34.04
C SER A 571 14.44 -17.59 35.25
N GLY A 572 14.18 -18.06 36.45
CA GLY A 572 14.63 -17.41 37.69
C GLY A 572 16.16 -17.42 37.80
N LYS A 573 16.75 -16.64 38.74
CA LYS A 573 18.21 -16.67 39.02
C LYS A 573 18.62 -18.10 39.37
N GLY A 574 19.42 -18.75 38.51
CA GLY A 574 19.93 -20.11 38.70
C GLY A 574 19.21 -21.21 37.94
N ALA A 575 18.03 -20.97 37.30
CA ALA A 575 17.37 -21.97 36.48
C ALA A 575 17.88 -21.94 35.04
N LYS A 576 18.35 -23.06 34.50
CA LYS A 576 18.86 -23.16 33.13
C LYS A 576 17.77 -23.20 32.06
N SER A 577 16.51 -23.47 32.38
CA SER A 577 15.36 -23.54 31.49
C SER A 577 14.13 -22.93 32.16
N GLY A 578 13.27 -22.24 31.36
CA GLY A 578 11.96 -21.80 31.81
C GLY A 578 10.97 -22.99 31.90
N VAL A 579 9.81 -22.78 32.49
CA VAL A 579 8.72 -23.76 32.54
C VAL A 579 7.58 -23.37 31.62
N PRO A 580 6.82 -24.33 31.07
CA PRO A 580 5.59 -24.04 30.29
C PRO A 580 4.63 -23.13 31.07
N THR A 581 3.90 -22.30 30.35
CA THR A 581 2.97 -21.32 30.91
C THR A 581 1.52 -21.84 30.88
N PRO A 582 0.58 -21.23 31.61
CA PRO A 582 -0.85 -21.53 31.46
C PRO A 582 -1.36 -21.35 30.00
N LEU A 583 -0.78 -20.44 29.25
CA LEU A 583 -1.09 -20.30 27.83
C LEU A 583 -0.70 -21.54 27.03
N PHE A 584 0.47 -22.12 27.30
CA PHE A 584 0.88 -23.37 26.66
C PHE A 584 -0.11 -24.50 26.97
N GLU A 585 -0.54 -24.63 28.21
CA GLU A 585 -1.51 -25.67 28.62
C GLU A 585 -2.84 -25.56 27.86
N LYS A 586 -3.30 -24.33 27.55
CA LYS A 586 -4.51 -24.10 26.77
C LYS A 586 -4.37 -24.51 25.30
N ILE A 587 -3.20 -24.34 24.69
CA ILE A 587 -2.99 -24.65 23.26
C ILE A 587 -2.31 -26.00 23.00
N GLU A 588 -1.76 -26.65 24.04
CA GLU A 588 -1.11 -27.96 23.92
C GLU A 588 -2.03 -29.01 23.27
N PRO A 589 -3.32 -29.11 23.60
CA PRO A 589 -4.25 -30.08 23.00
C PRO A 589 -4.42 -29.92 21.49
N LEU A 590 -4.22 -28.73 20.96
CA LEU A 590 -4.30 -28.46 19.51
C LEU A 590 -3.10 -29.04 18.74
N GLY A 591 -1.96 -29.17 19.41
CA GLY A 591 -0.71 -29.55 18.79
C GLY A 591 -0.02 -28.46 17.98
N ALA A 592 1.26 -28.64 17.71
CA ALA A 592 2.11 -27.68 16.98
C ALA A 592 1.79 -27.57 15.47
N GLY A 593 0.98 -28.47 14.93
CA GLY A 593 0.53 -28.43 13.52
C GLY A 593 -0.71 -27.58 13.27
N ASN A 594 -1.47 -27.24 14.31
CA ASN A 594 -2.75 -26.55 14.17
C ASN A 594 -2.55 -25.05 13.85
N PRO A 595 -3.23 -24.49 12.84
CA PRO A 595 -3.16 -23.06 12.51
C PRO A 595 -3.52 -22.15 13.68
N MET A 596 -4.48 -22.53 14.52
CA MET A 596 -4.88 -21.76 15.70
C MET A 596 -3.74 -21.61 16.72
N THR A 597 -2.93 -22.66 16.94
CA THR A 597 -1.70 -22.57 17.74
C THR A 597 -0.78 -21.45 17.25
N TRP A 598 -0.59 -21.35 15.95
CA TRP A 598 0.26 -20.34 15.35
C TRP A 598 -0.38 -18.94 15.34
N ALA A 599 -1.71 -18.86 15.29
CA ALA A 599 -2.42 -17.60 15.46
C ALA A 599 -2.22 -17.04 16.87
N VAL A 600 -2.36 -17.87 17.90
CA VAL A 600 -2.10 -17.48 19.30
C VAL A 600 -0.64 -17.05 19.48
N ILE A 601 0.31 -17.83 18.95
CA ILE A 601 1.74 -17.47 18.96
C ILE A 601 1.94 -16.12 18.32
N TRP A 602 1.39 -15.88 17.13
CA TRP A 602 1.56 -14.64 16.38
C TRP A 602 0.98 -13.43 17.12
N ILE A 603 -0.18 -13.59 17.76
CA ILE A 603 -0.78 -12.54 18.60
C ILE A 603 0.15 -12.21 19.79
N ASN A 604 0.69 -13.19 20.48
CA ASN A 604 1.61 -12.94 21.61
C ASN A 604 2.92 -12.27 21.14
N LEU A 605 3.43 -12.64 19.98
CA LEU A 605 4.60 -11.99 19.39
C LEU A 605 4.33 -10.50 19.05
N ALA A 606 3.08 -10.09 18.82
CA ALA A 606 2.72 -8.68 18.64
C ALA A 606 3.02 -7.83 19.90
N TYR A 607 2.99 -8.44 21.07
CA TYR A 607 3.21 -7.75 22.35
C TYR A 607 4.65 -7.90 22.85
N ASN A 608 5.26 -9.05 22.63
CA ASN A 608 6.51 -9.45 23.28
C ASN A 608 7.72 -9.43 22.35
N SER A 609 7.53 -9.57 21.03
CA SER A 609 8.61 -9.61 20.05
C SER A 609 8.79 -8.27 19.36
N ILE A 610 9.96 -7.68 19.50
CA ILE A 610 10.30 -6.39 18.89
C ILE A 610 10.18 -6.47 17.36
N ILE A 611 10.76 -7.50 16.74
CA ILE A 611 10.79 -7.60 15.28
C ILE A 611 9.42 -8.00 14.68
N ALA A 612 8.66 -8.87 15.36
CA ALA A 612 7.33 -9.23 14.90
C ALA A 612 6.36 -8.03 15.05
N LYS A 613 6.39 -7.34 16.18
CA LYS A 613 5.61 -6.11 16.40
C LYS A 613 5.94 -5.05 15.35
N TRP A 614 7.23 -4.82 15.09
CA TRP A 614 7.67 -3.89 14.06
C TRP A 614 7.09 -4.28 12.70
N TYR A 615 7.17 -5.56 12.33
CA TYR A 615 6.65 -6.05 11.06
C TYR A 615 5.13 -5.86 10.93
N MET A 616 4.37 -6.19 11.97
CA MET A 616 2.92 -6.02 11.97
C MET A 616 2.50 -4.58 11.76
N LEU A 617 3.15 -3.65 12.45
CA LEU A 617 2.83 -2.23 12.42
C LEU A 617 3.37 -1.50 11.18
N ASN A 618 4.47 -1.98 10.60
CA ASN A 618 5.19 -1.27 9.54
C ASN A 618 5.07 -1.91 8.16
N VAL A 619 4.69 -3.20 8.05
CA VAL A 619 4.56 -3.88 6.76
C VAL A 619 3.09 -4.13 6.42
N PRO A 620 2.46 -3.35 5.52
CA PRO A 620 1.05 -3.52 5.16
C PRO A 620 0.81 -4.82 4.39
N ALA A 621 -0.43 -5.32 4.47
CA ALA A 621 -0.88 -6.42 3.62
C ALA A 621 -1.08 -5.95 2.17
N GLY A 622 -1.05 -6.89 1.22
CA GLY A 622 -1.26 -6.65 -0.20
C GLY A 622 0.02 -6.39 -1.01
N GLU A 623 1.20 -6.41 -0.38
CA GLU A 623 2.46 -6.09 -1.06
C GLU A 623 3.47 -7.24 -1.00
N VAL A 624 4.49 -7.14 -1.86
CA VAL A 624 5.60 -8.11 -1.97
C VAL A 624 6.90 -7.39 -1.63
N TYR A 625 7.69 -7.99 -0.75
CA TYR A 625 8.93 -7.42 -0.24
C TYR A 625 10.11 -8.36 -0.48
N ASP A 626 11.29 -7.81 -0.69
CA ASP A 626 12.53 -8.54 -0.54
C ASP A 626 13.19 -8.27 0.83
N LYS A 627 14.19 -9.09 1.17
CA LYS A 627 14.90 -8.96 2.44
C LYS A 627 15.55 -7.59 2.61
N ASN A 628 16.17 -7.05 1.55
CA ASN A 628 16.92 -5.80 1.63
C ASN A 628 15.98 -4.60 1.86
N GLU A 629 14.80 -4.63 1.26
CA GLU A 629 13.75 -3.63 1.48
C GLU A 629 13.33 -3.59 2.96
N LEU A 630 13.13 -4.74 3.59
CA LEU A 630 12.78 -4.83 5.01
C LEU A 630 13.94 -4.39 5.92
N VAL A 631 15.17 -4.81 5.61
CA VAL A 631 16.38 -4.38 6.35
C VAL A 631 16.55 -2.86 6.28
N PHE A 632 16.30 -2.27 5.13
CA PHE A 632 16.34 -0.82 4.96
C PHE A 632 15.27 -0.10 5.79
N GLN A 633 14.07 -0.66 5.87
CA GLN A 633 12.94 -0.09 6.63
C GLN A 633 13.17 -0.08 8.15
N LEU A 634 14.10 -0.87 8.68
CA LEU A 634 14.50 -0.82 10.10
C LEU A 634 15.27 0.44 10.50
N GLY A 635 15.64 1.28 9.53
CA GLY A 635 16.46 2.48 9.79
C GLY A 635 17.94 2.16 9.95
N ASP A 636 18.75 3.18 10.28
CA ASP A 636 20.21 3.07 10.36
C ASP A 636 20.75 3.17 11.79
N ASP A 637 19.88 3.11 12.82
CA ASP A 637 20.30 3.21 14.23
C ASP A 637 21.09 1.99 14.72
N TYR A 638 21.06 0.89 13.96
CA TYR A 638 21.77 -0.35 14.26
C TYR A 638 22.62 -0.80 13.07
N SER A 639 23.68 -1.55 13.36
CA SER A 639 24.56 -2.07 12.32
C SER A 639 23.77 -2.89 11.29
N GLN A 640 24.24 -2.89 10.03
CA GLN A 640 23.62 -3.66 8.97
C GLN A 640 23.50 -5.15 9.32
N SER A 641 24.54 -5.74 9.95
CA SER A 641 24.50 -7.16 10.35
C SER A 641 23.43 -7.45 11.42
N THR A 642 23.19 -6.52 12.33
CA THR A 642 22.13 -6.64 13.36
C THR A 642 20.75 -6.65 12.70
N ARG A 643 20.49 -5.70 11.81
CA ARG A 643 19.24 -5.60 11.05
C ARG A 643 19.02 -6.81 10.15
N ASP A 644 20.07 -7.22 9.46
CA ASP A 644 20.09 -8.37 8.56
C ASP A 644 19.72 -9.68 9.28
N ASN A 645 20.29 -9.89 10.47
CA ASN A 645 19.98 -11.06 11.30
C ASN A 645 18.52 -11.04 11.80
N ALA A 646 18.02 -9.89 12.23
CA ALA A 646 16.65 -9.75 12.71
C ALA A 646 15.63 -10.06 11.62
N ILE A 647 15.81 -9.48 10.43
CA ILE A 647 14.94 -9.74 9.28
C ILE A 647 15.08 -11.20 8.80
N THR A 648 16.29 -11.76 8.78
CA THR A 648 16.48 -13.17 8.44
C THR A 648 15.70 -14.08 9.38
N ALA A 649 15.76 -13.86 10.69
CA ALA A 649 15.00 -14.65 11.67
C ALA A 649 13.48 -14.57 11.43
N LEU A 650 12.96 -13.38 11.12
CA LEU A 650 11.55 -13.19 10.80
C LEU A 650 11.15 -13.93 9.51
N LEU A 651 11.90 -13.77 8.43
CA LEU A 651 11.62 -14.40 7.14
C LEU A 651 11.74 -15.93 7.19
N GLU A 652 12.70 -16.45 7.97
CA GLU A 652 12.81 -17.89 8.24
C GLU A 652 11.60 -18.42 9.04
N THR A 653 11.03 -17.60 9.94
CA THR A 653 9.77 -17.96 10.62
C THR A 653 8.63 -18.09 9.59
N PHE A 654 8.50 -17.15 8.66
CA PHE A 654 7.46 -17.23 7.62
C PHE A 654 7.64 -18.44 6.71
N ARG A 655 8.88 -18.73 6.33
CA ARG A 655 9.19 -19.83 5.42
C ARG A 655 8.91 -21.21 6.02
N HIS A 656 9.07 -21.35 7.33
CA HIS A 656 9.07 -22.65 8.00
C HIS A 656 7.94 -22.84 9.03
N SER A 657 6.93 -21.97 8.99
CA SER A 657 5.76 -22.08 9.90
C SER A 657 4.45 -21.69 9.22
N PRO A 658 3.30 -22.10 9.80
CA PRO A 658 1.98 -21.68 9.37
C PRO A 658 1.74 -20.17 9.41
N ILE A 659 2.55 -19.38 10.12
CA ILE A 659 2.47 -17.90 10.09
C ILE A 659 2.63 -17.37 8.67
N GLY A 660 3.57 -17.92 7.89
CA GLY A 660 3.75 -17.52 6.50
C GLY A 660 2.73 -18.13 5.57
N SER A 661 2.50 -19.44 5.64
CA SER A 661 1.71 -20.19 4.65
C SER A 661 0.19 -20.10 4.89
N VAL A 662 -0.27 -20.22 6.14
CA VAL A 662 -1.70 -20.26 6.49
C VAL A 662 -2.21 -18.88 6.90
N LEU A 663 -1.53 -18.21 7.86
CA LEU A 663 -1.87 -16.84 8.27
C LEU A 663 -1.46 -15.79 7.20
N LYS A 664 -0.76 -16.21 6.15
CA LYS A 664 -0.37 -15.41 4.99
C LYS A 664 0.38 -14.12 5.33
N GLN A 665 1.18 -14.17 6.41
CA GLN A 665 1.94 -13.01 6.86
C GLN A 665 3.23 -12.82 6.05
N GLY A 666 3.70 -13.81 5.29
CA GLY A 666 4.89 -13.72 4.47
C GLY A 666 5.07 -14.97 3.61
N ILE A 667 4.27 -15.09 2.54
CA ILE A 667 4.35 -16.22 1.60
C ILE A 667 5.63 -16.07 0.77
N PRO A 668 6.55 -17.05 0.78
CA PRO A 668 7.75 -16.98 -0.03
C PRO A 668 7.42 -17.16 -1.52
N ILE A 669 7.96 -16.28 -2.35
CA ILE A 669 7.86 -16.31 -3.81
C ILE A 669 9.29 -16.46 -4.35
N ALA A 670 9.56 -17.52 -5.10
CA ALA A 670 10.87 -17.73 -5.71
C ALA A 670 11.19 -16.58 -6.71
N SER A 671 12.40 -16.04 -6.63
CA SER A 671 12.88 -14.96 -7.49
C SER A 671 14.35 -15.20 -7.82
N GLY A 672 14.62 -15.98 -8.87
CA GLY A 672 15.98 -16.47 -9.20
C GLY A 672 16.55 -17.29 -8.05
N ASN A 673 17.75 -16.92 -7.58
CA ASN A 673 18.43 -17.57 -6.44
C ASN A 673 17.99 -17.03 -5.07
N SER A 674 16.97 -16.13 -5.01
CA SER A 674 16.47 -15.52 -3.79
C SER A 674 14.96 -15.70 -3.63
N TYR A 675 14.42 -15.18 -2.51
CA TYR A 675 12.98 -15.16 -2.28
C TYR A 675 12.52 -13.73 -2.07
N LYS A 676 11.34 -13.42 -2.62
CA LYS A 676 10.49 -12.32 -2.18
C LYS A 676 9.40 -12.87 -1.28
N PHE A 677 8.79 -12.01 -0.48
CA PHE A 677 7.75 -12.40 0.46
C PHE A 677 6.51 -11.57 0.25
N SER A 678 5.35 -12.24 0.11
CA SER A 678 4.05 -11.56 -0.03
C SER A 678 3.32 -11.59 1.31
N LYS A 679 3.00 -10.41 1.86
CA LYS A 679 2.08 -10.27 2.99
C LYS A 679 0.67 -10.09 2.44
N GLN A 680 -0.10 -11.17 2.37
CA GLN A 680 -1.48 -11.13 1.88
C GLN A 680 -2.49 -10.84 3.00
N GLY A 681 -2.14 -11.15 4.24
CA GLY A 681 -3.02 -11.09 5.40
C GLY A 681 -3.98 -12.27 5.51
N TRP A 682 -4.46 -12.50 6.73
CA TRP A 682 -5.41 -13.58 7.02
C TRP A 682 -6.84 -13.10 6.88
N ASN A 683 -7.39 -13.14 5.67
CA ASN A 683 -8.71 -12.58 5.34
C ASN A 683 -9.92 -13.42 5.82
N THR A 684 -9.67 -14.65 6.28
CA THR A 684 -10.68 -15.54 6.88
C THR A 684 -10.14 -16.05 8.22
N PRO A 685 -9.95 -15.14 9.21
CA PRO A 685 -9.40 -15.51 10.50
C PRO A 685 -10.40 -16.36 11.29
N ASP A 686 -9.87 -17.20 12.17
CA ASP A 686 -10.66 -17.89 13.17
C ASP A 686 -11.29 -16.88 14.15
N ALA A 687 -12.57 -17.05 14.48
CA ALA A 687 -13.31 -16.14 15.34
C ALA A 687 -12.71 -16.04 16.75
N VAL A 688 -12.25 -17.18 17.30
CA VAL A 688 -11.63 -17.23 18.63
C VAL A 688 -10.27 -16.53 18.61
N ALA A 689 -9.52 -16.60 17.51
CA ALA A 689 -8.26 -15.86 17.36
C ALA A 689 -8.51 -14.34 17.37
N ILE A 690 -9.55 -13.86 16.71
CA ILE A 690 -9.93 -12.44 16.74
C ILE A 690 -10.37 -12.02 18.15
N LEU A 691 -11.19 -12.81 18.82
CA LEU A 691 -11.60 -12.55 20.21
C LEU A 691 -10.38 -12.49 21.14
N TYR A 692 -9.49 -13.45 21.04
CA TYR A 692 -8.26 -13.48 21.83
C TYR A 692 -7.41 -12.22 21.59
N ALA A 693 -7.25 -11.80 20.33
CA ALA A 693 -6.52 -10.58 20.00
C ALA A 693 -7.20 -9.30 20.53
N LEU A 694 -8.55 -9.24 20.51
CA LEU A 694 -9.31 -8.12 21.09
C LEU A 694 -9.13 -8.03 22.59
N TYR A 695 -9.20 -9.15 23.30
CA TYR A 695 -8.99 -9.18 24.75
C TYR A 695 -7.54 -8.86 25.15
N MET A 696 -6.55 -9.35 24.41
CA MET A 696 -5.15 -8.94 24.56
C MET A 696 -4.98 -7.41 24.37
N TRP A 697 -5.68 -6.83 23.41
CA TRP A 697 -5.68 -5.39 23.21
C TRP A 697 -6.37 -4.65 24.38
N ALA A 698 -7.51 -5.13 24.84
CA ALA A 698 -8.25 -4.55 25.95
C ALA A 698 -7.44 -4.59 27.26
N GLU A 699 -6.81 -5.72 27.58
CA GLU A 699 -5.92 -5.88 28.73
C GLU A 699 -4.71 -4.93 28.66
N ALA A 700 -4.08 -4.85 27.50
CA ALA A 700 -2.91 -3.98 27.30
C ALA A 700 -3.24 -2.48 27.42
N THR A 701 -4.44 -2.06 26.98
CA THR A 701 -4.86 -0.66 26.97
C THR A 701 -5.73 -0.26 28.17
N GLY A 702 -6.30 -1.23 28.88
CA GLY A 702 -7.29 -1.01 29.95
C GLY A 702 -8.66 -0.57 29.43
N ARG A 703 -8.98 -0.85 28.14
CA ARG A 703 -10.23 -0.39 27.51
C ARG A 703 -11.03 -1.56 26.99
N TYR A 704 -12.21 -1.75 27.54
CA TYR A 704 -13.17 -2.79 27.17
C TYR A 704 -14.37 -2.26 26.36
N THR A 705 -14.50 -0.93 26.26
CA THR A 705 -15.46 -0.26 25.34
C THR A 705 -14.71 0.77 24.53
N PHE A 706 -14.81 0.68 23.22
CA PHE A 706 -14.06 1.53 22.27
C PHE A 706 -14.71 1.54 20.90
N THR A 707 -14.30 2.50 20.07
CA THR A 707 -14.64 2.51 18.64
C THR A 707 -13.51 1.87 17.83
N LEU A 708 -13.81 1.39 16.62
CA LEU A 708 -12.77 0.86 15.72
C LEU A 708 -11.72 1.92 15.39
N SER A 709 -12.15 3.18 15.22
CA SER A 709 -11.24 4.32 15.02
C SER A 709 -10.31 4.54 16.22
N GLN A 710 -10.79 4.37 17.45
CA GLN A 710 -9.94 4.44 18.65
C GLN A 710 -8.91 3.31 18.72
N MET A 711 -9.28 2.12 18.28
CA MET A 711 -8.35 1.00 18.22
C MET A 711 -7.25 1.24 17.17
N ASP A 712 -7.58 1.88 16.04
CA ASP A 712 -6.65 2.22 14.98
C ASP A 712 -5.71 3.39 15.35
N VAL A 713 -6.18 4.38 16.11
CA VAL A 713 -5.33 5.48 16.64
C VAL A 713 -4.19 4.94 17.50
N ALA A 714 -4.39 3.85 18.22
CA ALA A 714 -3.33 3.21 18.99
C ALA A 714 -2.17 2.68 18.10
N ARG A 715 -2.43 2.40 16.82
CA ARG A 715 -1.43 1.94 15.85
C ARG A 715 -0.36 3.00 15.53
N GLY A 716 -0.73 4.29 15.52
CA GLY A 716 0.18 5.40 15.21
C GLY A 716 1.01 5.89 16.39
N ASN A 717 0.83 5.36 17.59
CA ASN A 717 1.47 5.82 18.81
C ASN A 717 2.57 4.85 19.27
N ALA A 718 3.82 5.32 19.33
CA ALA A 718 4.97 4.54 19.82
C ALA A 718 4.78 4.00 21.26
N ASP A 719 4.05 4.76 22.09
CA ASP A 719 3.75 4.40 23.47
C ASP A 719 2.50 3.50 23.61
N ALA A 720 1.83 3.15 22.51
CA ALA A 720 0.66 2.29 22.55
C ALA A 720 1.05 0.89 23.04
N LYS A 721 0.46 0.47 24.14
CA LYS A 721 0.67 -0.87 24.69
C LYS A 721 -0.05 -1.95 23.89
N GLY A 722 -1.13 -1.61 23.16
CA GLY A 722 -1.95 -2.52 22.37
C GLY A 722 -1.59 -2.57 20.90
N VAL A 723 -1.71 -3.73 20.27
CA VAL A 723 -1.64 -3.92 18.82
C VAL A 723 -2.99 -4.44 18.34
N ASP A 724 -3.62 -3.75 17.40
CA ASP A 724 -4.95 -4.10 16.93
C ASP A 724 -4.95 -5.38 16.05
N PRO A 725 -6.05 -6.16 16.04
CA PRO A 725 -6.15 -7.38 15.24
C PRO A 725 -5.97 -7.16 13.74
N VAL A 726 -6.35 -5.97 13.23
CA VAL A 726 -6.19 -5.61 11.82
C VAL A 726 -4.70 -5.55 11.46
N ALA A 727 -3.86 -4.96 12.33
CA ALA A 727 -2.41 -4.93 12.15
C ALA A 727 -1.78 -6.32 12.32
N ILE A 728 -2.21 -7.06 13.37
CA ILE A 728 -1.67 -8.39 13.68
C ILE A 728 -1.83 -9.32 12.48
N PHE A 729 -3.03 -9.38 11.91
CA PHE A 729 -3.36 -10.34 10.86
C PHE A 729 -3.31 -9.77 9.44
N GLY A 730 -3.16 -8.45 9.28
CA GLY A 730 -3.18 -7.80 7.97
C GLY A 730 -4.55 -7.85 7.30
N ILE A 731 -5.63 -7.79 8.08
CA ILE A 731 -7.02 -7.85 7.59
C ILE A 731 -7.38 -6.52 6.91
N ASN A 732 -8.23 -6.60 5.86
CA ASN A 732 -8.84 -5.39 5.31
C ASN A 732 -9.79 -4.76 6.36
N PRO A 733 -9.67 -3.45 6.68
CA PRO A 733 -10.48 -2.82 7.71
C PRO A 733 -11.99 -2.87 7.47
N ASP A 734 -12.43 -2.76 6.22
CA ASP A 734 -13.87 -2.84 5.91
C ASP A 734 -14.39 -4.25 6.19
N ARG A 735 -13.64 -5.28 5.76
CA ARG A 735 -13.97 -6.67 6.07
C ARG A 735 -13.89 -6.99 7.57
N PHE A 736 -13.07 -6.29 8.33
CA PHE A 736 -12.98 -6.48 9.77
C PHE A 736 -14.28 -6.13 10.51
N LYS A 737 -15.02 -5.13 10.02
CA LYS A 737 -16.37 -4.82 10.54
C LYS A 737 -17.32 -5.99 10.37
N ASP A 738 -17.36 -6.59 9.18
CA ASP A 738 -18.22 -7.74 8.89
C ASP A 738 -17.87 -8.93 9.79
N ILE A 739 -16.56 -9.22 9.92
CA ILE A 739 -16.05 -10.27 10.82
C ILE A 739 -16.50 -10.02 12.25
N LEU A 740 -16.41 -8.80 12.76
CA LEU A 740 -16.82 -8.46 14.12
C LEU A 740 -18.32 -8.57 14.34
N GLN A 741 -19.15 -8.24 13.32
CA GLN A 741 -20.59 -8.46 13.38
C GLN A 741 -20.92 -9.94 13.50
N ASP A 742 -20.30 -10.78 12.67
CA ASP A 742 -20.51 -12.24 12.72
C ASP A 742 -20.06 -12.81 14.07
N ILE A 743 -18.91 -12.39 14.58
CA ILE A 743 -18.41 -12.80 15.90
C ILE A 743 -19.35 -12.34 17.02
N SER A 744 -19.87 -11.13 16.96
CA SER A 744 -20.81 -10.59 17.94
C SER A 744 -22.13 -11.37 17.98
N LEU A 745 -22.58 -11.88 16.83
CA LEU A 745 -23.77 -12.76 16.77
C LEU A 745 -23.51 -14.14 17.33
N GLN A 746 -22.30 -14.68 17.11
CA GLN A 746 -21.93 -16.03 17.55
C GLN A 746 -21.49 -16.07 19.03
N PHE A 747 -20.84 -15.01 19.52
CA PHE A 747 -20.21 -14.93 20.84
C PHE A 747 -20.66 -13.69 21.63
N ASP A 748 -21.96 -13.44 21.72
CA ASP A 748 -22.59 -12.27 22.35
C ASP A 748 -22.20 -12.06 23.82
N LYS A 749 -21.75 -13.13 24.52
CA LYS A 749 -21.23 -13.11 25.88
C LYS A 749 -19.77 -12.60 25.96
N TYR A 750 -19.07 -12.52 24.85
CA TYR A 750 -17.67 -12.11 24.78
C TYR A 750 -17.50 -10.76 24.10
N VAL A 751 -18.35 -10.43 23.13
CA VAL A 751 -18.26 -9.16 22.38
C VAL A 751 -19.64 -8.73 21.94
N ARG A 752 -19.90 -7.43 22.01
CA ARG A 752 -21.07 -6.77 21.42
C ARG A 752 -20.62 -5.65 20.52
N THR A 753 -21.23 -5.54 19.36
CA THR A 753 -20.94 -4.48 18.37
C THR A 753 -22.19 -3.67 18.07
N THR A 754 -22.00 -2.37 17.81
CA THR A 754 -23.06 -1.48 17.35
C THR A 754 -22.53 -0.68 16.17
N PHE A 755 -22.82 -1.16 14.96
CA PHE A 755 -22.41 -0.55 13.70
C PHE A 755 -23.65 -0.03 12.96
N VAL A 756 -24.25 1.06 13.48
CA VAL A 756 -25.44 1.69 12.93
C VAL A 756 -25.15 3.17 12.70
N ALA A 757 -25.48 3.67 11.52
CA ALA A 757 -25.14 5.01 11.05
C ALA A 757 -23.61 5.22 11.13
N ASP A 758 -23.10 6.23 11.79
CA ASP A 758 -21.66 6.50 11.94
C ASP A 758 -21.06 5.93 13.23
N LEU A 759 -21.78 5.01 13.91
CA LEU A 759 -21.32 4.38 15.14
C LEU A 759 -20.56 3.08 14.81
N ASP A 760 -19.35 2.95 15.33
CA ASP A 760 -18.48 1.78 15.16
C ASP A 760 -18.01 1.23 16.52
N ASN A 761 -18.96 1.11 17.47
CA ASN A 761 -18.67 0.72 18.85
C ASN A 761 -18.48 -0.78 19.00
N VAL A 762 -17.47 -1.14 19.79
CA VAL A 762 -17.16 -2.48 20.25
C VAL A 762 -17.13 -2.49 21.78
N MET A 763 -17.80 -3.46 22.38
CA MET A 763 -17.84 -3.64 23.83
C MET A 763 -17.40 -5.07 24.17
N LEU A 764 -16.38 -5.18 25.01
CA LEU A 764 -15.89 -6.41 25.62
C LEU A 764 -16.26 -6.42 27.11
N PHE A 765 -16.13 -7.55 27.77
CA PHE A 765 -16.51 -7.73 29.17
C PHE A 765 -15.27 -7.83 30.06
N PRO A 766 -15.05 -6.87 31.00
CA PRO A 766 -13.83 -6.79 31.81
C PRO A 766 -13.59 -7.98 32.74
N GLU A 767 -14.64 -8.75 33.05
CA GLU A 767 -14.57 -9.96 33.87
C GLU A 767 -13.99 -11.18 33.15
N ILE A 768 -13.84 -11.10 31.81
CA ILE A 768 -13.28 -12.15 30.96
C ILE A 768 -11.84 -11.80 30.64
N SER A 769 -10.93 -12.72 30.85
CA SER A 769 -9.53 -12.56 30.43
C SER A 769 -9.28 -13.12 29.02
N SER A 770 -8.16 -12.71 28.41
CA SER A 770 -7.73 -13.29 27.14
C SER A 770 -7.54 -14.82 27.23
N LEU A 771 -7.05 -15.34 28.34
CA LEU A 771 -6.93 -16.79 28.57
C LEU A 771 -8.28 -17.52 28.65
N ASP A 772 -9.33 -16.87 29.20
CA ASP A 772 -10.68 -17.43 29.23
C ASP A 772 -11.31 -17.57 27.84
N VAL A 773 -10.95 -16.69 26.93
CA VAL A 773 -11.38 -16.78 25.52
C VAL A 773 -10.88 -18.07 24.86
N LEU A 774 -9.69 -18.54 25.23
CA LEU A 774 -9.13 -19.78 24.67
C LEU A 774 -9.87 -21.04 25.10
N ASP A 775 -10.74 -20.98 26.14
CA ASP A 775 -11.63 -22.09 26.49
C ASP A 775 -12.68 -22.40 25.42
N LEU A 776 -12.90 -21.47 24.50
CA LEU A 776 -13.75 -21.68 23.31
C LEU A 776 -13.14 -22.63 22.28
N ILE A 777 -11.83 -22.84 22.31
CA ILE A 777 -11.12 -23.73 21.37
C ILE A 777 -11.46 -25.20 21.63
N THR A 778 -11.75 -25.56 22.86
CA THR A 778 -11.96 -26.95 23.33
C THR A 778 -13.42 -27.37 23.36
N LYS A 779 -14.32 -26.46 22.99
CA LYS A 779 -15.77 -26.71 22.89
C LYS A 779 -16.21 -26.74 21.41
#